data_b7cd6c1dc093b0e35ba7460f7bc77d2f
#
_entry.id   b7cd6c1dc093b0e35ba7460f7bc77d2f
#
_cell.length_a   1.000
_cell.length_b   1.000
_cell.length_c   1.000
_cell.angle_alpha   90.00
_cell.angle_beta   90.00
_cell.angle_gamma   90.00
#
_symmetry.space_group_name_H-M   'P 1'
#
loop_
_entity.id
_entity.type
_entity.pdbx_description
1 polymer ?
#
loop_
_entity_poly.entity_id
_entity_poly.type
_entity_poly.pdbx_seq_one_letter_code
_entity_poly.pdbx_strand_id
1 'polypeptide(L)'
;MPVSVSRRSLLKASGLTAAAVSVNGAASAVASAATKDINVQHPIRNIEHIRAFYKNFPTRLAAVRKGFNRPLTLSEKILYTHLYHIEDARDFKRGHEFANFRPDQLVMEDLTAQSAMQQFLVAEFPKVQLPSSIHCDHLTLASEGAIKDLKVSNYDNRVTYKFLSDVSDKLGIDFWEPGAGIIHQETLENYAYPGCLIVGCDSHTPNGSGLGGIAIGIGGADAVDCMSGVEWELPVPKVIGVKLTGELKGWSTPKDVILKLLGILSVKGGTNAIIEYFGPGTDTLSATGKATIANMGAELGATSSVFPYDSHMMDYLRKTGREEIVLMANKIAGDLRADKAVYENPSKFYDQVITIDLSTLEPQVSGPFSPDADMNLSEMKENVKKKGLSDKIEAVLIGSCTNSSYEDISRAASIAQQALDHGISVKCPMFLSPGSNLVKATMDRDGLTQVFQKLGVTVLANACGPCVGMWNRKNNPKRKNTIVHGFNRNFRKRNDGNPLTEAFLVSPDIAVAYALGGRLSFNPMTDTVTGKDGKAVKLEVPHGNELPPKGFARTGTGCHTATFKTKVIKIDPSYDRLRLLDPFPAWNGKDIQGLPLLIKVKGKCTTDHISPAGKWIHYVGNISRISDNTLSVADNAFQPLETRPRLQSEDRNVRQGELGREEL
;
A
#
# COMPACT_ATOMS: atom_id res chain seq x y z
N MET A 1 19.66 -47.96 20.40
CA MET A 1 20.02 -48.38 19.04
C MET A 1 19.05 -47.68 18.08
N PRO A 2 19.47 -46.81 17.20
CA PRO A 2 18.59 -46.17 16.24
C PRO A 2 18.46 -47.05 14.98
N VAL A 3 17.24 -47.32 14.57
CA VAL A 3 16.93 -48.05 13.33
C VAL A 3 16.95 -47.05 12.17
N SER A 4 17.95 -47.19 11.29
CA SER A 4 18.03 -46.43 10.05
C SER A 4 17.14 -47.10 8.99
N VAL A 5 16.15 -46.36 8.47
CA VAL A 5 15.34 -46.79 7.33
C VAL A 5 15.96 -46.20 6.05
N SER A 6 16.45 -47.13 5.20
CA SER A 6 17.09 -46.81 3.93
C SER A 6 16.07 -46.37 2.86
N ARG A 7 16.45 -45.39 2.01
CA ARG A 7 15.69 -44.87 0.86
C ARG A 7 15.28 -45.94 -0.19
N ARG A 8 15.70 -47.18 -0.07
CA ARG A 8 15.39 -48.27 -1.02
C ARG A 8 14.07 -49.02 -0.75
N SER A 9 13.47 -48.79 0.41
CA SER A 9 12.22 -49.51 0.80
C SER A 9 10.92 -48.82 0.33
N LEU A 10 10.97 -47.61 -0.19
CA LEU A 10 9.82 -46.84 -0.65
C LEU A 10 9.47 -46.98 -2.13
N LEU A 11 10.27 -47.71 -2.91
CA LEU A 11 10.12 -47.87 -4.37
C LEU A 11 9.57 -49.23 -4.81
N LYS A 12 9.07 -50.08 -3.90
CA LYS A 12 8.56 -51.42 -4.25
C LYS A 12 7.04 -51.62 -4.07
N ALA A 13 6.28 -50.57 -3.87
CA ALA A 13 4.81 -50.64 -3.68
C ALA A 13 3.99 -49.86 -4.70
N SER A 14 4.40 -49.81 -5.95
CA SER A 14 3.54 -49.36 -7.05
C SER A 14 3.88 -50.04 -8.35
N GLY A 15 3.35 -51.25 -8.53
CA GLY A 15 3.23 -51.86 -9.87
C GLY A 15 2.19 -51.09 -10.66
N LEU A 16 2.57 -50.52 -11.79
CA LEU A 16 1.65 -49.94 -12.78
C LEU A 16 2.09 -50.32 -14.18
N THR A 17 1.21 -51.06 -14.82
CA THR A 17 1.19 -51.40 -16.23
C THR A 17 1.15 -50.20 -17.13
N ALA A 18 2.02 -50.18 -18.13
CA ALA A 18 2.06 -49.21 -19.20
C ALA A 18 0.89 -49.44 -20.19
N ALA A 19 0.11 -48.41 -20.46
CA ALA A 19 -0.72 -48.32 -21.64
C ALA A 19 -0.47 -46.99 -22.33
N ALA A 20 -0.04 -47.05 -23.57
CA ALA A 20 0.20 -45.93 -24.45
C ALA A 20 -1.12 -45.25 -24.81
N VAL A 21 -1.21 -43.93 -24.63
CA VAL A 21 -2.23 -43.07 -25.22
C VAL A 21 -1.59 -41.82 -25.78
N SER A 22 -1.96 -41.52 -27.00
CA SER A 22 -1.49 -40.49 -27.92
C SER A 22 -1.52 -39.05 -27.37
N VAL A 23 -0.51 -38.29 -27.82
CA VAL A 23 -0.36 -36.84 -27.66
C VAL A 23 -1.47 -36.12 -28.42
N ASN A 24 -2.42 -35.50 -27.72
CA ASN A 24 -3.10 -34.24 -28.10
C ASN A 24 -3.91 -33.75 -26.87
N GLY A 25 -3.56 -32.60 -26.34
CA GLY A 25 -4.34 -31.94 -25.27
C GLY A 25 -3.62 -31.72 -23.95
N ALA A 26 -2.43 -31.15 -23.98
CA ALA A 26 -1.76 -30.67 -22.76
C ALA A 26 -2.12 -29.19 -22.50
N ALA A 27 -3.39 -28.95 -22.11
CA ALA A 27 -3.77 -27.70 -21.44
C ALA A 27 -4.91 -28.06 -20.46
N SER A 28 -4.69 -27.87 -19.19
CA SER A 28 -5.61 -28.09 -18.06
C SER A 28 -5.41 -29.40 -17.30
N ALA A 29 -4.37 -29.48 -16.54
CA ALA A 29 -4.32 -30.30 -15.33
C ALA A 29 -3.36 -29.68 -14.31
N VAL A 30 -3.65 -28.47 -13.86
CA VAL A 30 -3.27 -28.08 -12.50
C VAL A 30 -4.36 -28.69 -11.62
N ALA A 31 -4.00 -29.77 -10.95
CA ALA A 31 -4.87 -30.52 -10.10
C ALA A 31 -5.60 -29.59 -9.13
N SER A 32 -6.91 -29.55 -9.23
CA SER A 32 -7.79 -29.24 -8.13
C SER A 32 -7.56 -30.31 -7.06
N ALA A 33 -6.60 -30.05 -6.16
CA ALA A 33 -6.59 -30.72 -4.88
C ALA A 33 -7.85 -30.27 -4.18
N ALA A 34 -8.85 -31.15 -4.13
CA ALA A 34 -10.03 -30.98 -3.30
C ALA A 34 -9.52 -30.75 -1.86
N THR A 35 -9.46 -29.49 -1.47
CA THR A 35 -9.19 -29.09 -0.10
C THR A 35 -10.35 -29.60 0.75
N LYS A 36 -10.10 -30.65 1.53
CA LYS A 36 -10.95 -30.97 2.67
C LYS A 36 -11.12 -29.65 3.44
N ASP A 37 -12.37 -29.30 3.75
CA ASP A 37 -12.73 -28.19 4.61
C ASP A 37 -12.09 -28.39 5.99
N ILE A 38 -10.85 -27.95 6.12
CA ILE A 38 -10.20 -27.82 7.43
C ILE A 38 -10.72 -26.50 7.97
N ASN A 39 -11.50 -26.58 9.03
CA ASN A 39 -12.07 -25.44 9.74
C ASN A 39 -10.97 -24.73 10.56
N VAL A 40 -9.94 -24.24 9.88
CA VAL A 40 -8.87 -23.45 10.50
C VAL A 40 -9.33 -21.99 10.49
N GLN A 41 -9.95 -21.58 11.60
CA GLN A 41 -10.00 -20.16 11.93
C GLN A 41 -8.54 -19.71 12.14
N HIS A 42 -8.03 -18.85 11.30
CA HIS A 42 -6.74 -18.21 11.59
C HIS A 42 -6.93 -17.39 12.87
N PRO A 43 -6.07 -17.56 13.89
CA PRO A 43 -6.19 -16.79 15.11
C PRO A 43 -6.05 -15.30 14.79
N ILE A 44 -6.85 -14.47 15.47
CA ILE A 44 -6.71 -13.01 15.37
C ILE A 44 -5.31 -12.65 15.85
N ARG A 45 -4.55 -11.95 15.01
CA ARG A 45 -3.17 -11.58 15.33
C ARG A 45 -3.16 -10.59 16.48
N ASN A 46 -2.19 -10.76 17.37
CA ASN A 46 -1.97 -9.87 18.51
C ASN A 46 -3.22 -9.66 19.39
N ILE A 47 -4.11 -10.65 19.47
CA ILE A 47 -5.42 -10.51 20.15
C ILE A 47 -5.30 -10.06 21.61
N GLU A 48 -4.29 -10.51 22.35
CA GLU A 48 -4.08 -10.08 23.73
C GLU A 48 -3.74 -8.59 23.85
N HIS A 49 -2.95 -8.07 22.89
CA HIS A 49 -2.68 -6.64 22.79
C HIS A 49 -3.96 -5.86 22.50
N ILE A 50 -4.78 -6.34 21.56
CA ILE A 50 -6.07 -5.72 21.19
C ILE A 50 -7.04 -5.75 22.37
N ARG A 51 -7.12 -6.85 23.13
CA ARG A 51 -7.93 -6.94 24.35
C ARG A 51 -7.49 -5.90 25.38
N ALA A 52 -6.18 -5.76 25.60
CA ALA A 52 -5.62 -4.77 26.51
C ALA A 52 -5.92 -3.34 26.03
N PHE A 53 -5.82 -3.06 24.73
CA PHE A 53 -6.21 -1.78 24.14
C PHE A 53 -7.66 -1.43 24.50
N TYR A 54 -8.63 -2.25 24.12
CA TYR A 54 -10.05 -1.96 24.37
C TYR A 54 -10.41 -1.85 25.85
N LYS A 55 -9.74 -2.62 26.71
CA LYS A 55 -9.89 -2.52 28.17
C LYS A 55 -9.44 -1.18 28.72
N ASN A 56 -8.36 -0.64 28.19
CA ASN A 56 -7.71 0.58 28.70
C ASN A 56 -8.20 1.87 28.02
N PHE A 57 -8.77 1.77 26.82
CA PHE A 57 -9.18 2.91 26.01
C PHE A 57 -10.09 3.89 26.76
N PRO A 58 -11.18 3.46 27.48
CA PRO A 58 -12.04 4.39 28.19
C PRO A 58 -11.32 5.21 29.26
N THR A 59 -10.40 4.58 30.01
CA THR A 59 -9.61 5.24 31.05
C THR A 59 -8.65 6.26 30.46
N ARG A 60 -7.97 5.90 29.38
CA ARG A 60 -7.06 6.81 28.68
C ARG A 60 -7.82 7.97 28.05
N LEU A 61 -8.97 7.70 27.43
CA LEU A 61 -9.83 8.76 26.87
C LEU A 61 -10.36 9.72 27.95
N ALA A 62 -10.69 9.23 29.13
CA ALA A 62 -11.09 10.10 30.24
C ALA A 62 -9.97 11.04 30.67
N ALA A 63 -8.70 10.59 30.66
CA ALA A 63 -7.54 11.45 30.92
C ALA A 63 -7.36 12.50 29.80
N VAL A 64 -7.49 12.10 28.54
CA VAL A 64 -7.46 13.04 27.39
C VAL A 64 -8.56 14.09 27.52
N ARG A 65 -9.80 13.69 27.79
CA ARG A 65 -10.93 14.62 27.97
C ARG A 65 -10.67 15.62 29.10
N LYS A 66 -10.08 15.16 30.20
CA LYS A 66 -9.70 16.04 31.32
C LYS A 66 -8.62 17.03 30.92
N GLY A 67 -7.60 16.59 30.20
CA GLY A 67 -6.49 17.47 29.77
C GLY A 67 -6.89 18.51 28.74
N PHE A 68 -7.75 18.14 27.79
CA PHE A 68 -8.23 19.05 26.74
C PHE A 68 -9.35 19.96 27.19
N ASN A 69 -10.21 19.53 28.12
CA ASN A 69 -11.34 20.27 28.67
C ASN A 69 -12.27 20.93 27.59
N ARG A 70 -12.45 20.25 26.48
CA ARG A 70 -13.33 20.62 25.37
C ARG A 70 -13.80 19.40 24.59
N PRO A 71 -14.82 19.52 23.71
CA PRO A 71 -15.18 18.46 22.77
C PRO A 71 -14.00 18.08 21.88
N LEU A 72 -13.89 16.78 21.54
CA LEU A 72 -12.80 16.19 20.79
C LEU A 72 -13.26 15.70 19.42
N THR A 73 -12.44 15.91 18.40
CA THR A 73 -12.56 15.24 17.11
C THR A 73 -12.24 13.74 17.25
N LEU A 74 -12.61 12.93 16.28
CA LEU A 74 -12.26 11.50 16.30
C LEU A 74 -10.75 11.30 16.25
N SER A 75 -10.06 12.06 15.41
CA SER A 75 -8.60 12.06 15.31
C SER A 75 -7.93 12.31 16.66
N GLU A 76 -8.41 13.27 17.42
CA GLU A 76 -7.88 13.60 18.75
C GLU A 76 -8.15 12.49 19.76
N LYS A 77 -9.34 11.90 19.74
CA LYS A 77 -9.65 10.78 20.65
C LYS A 77 -8.70 9.61 20.40
N ILE A 78 -8.50 9.22 19.15
CA ILE A 78 -7.63 8.09 18.82
C ILE A 78 -6.16 8.46 19.09
N LEU A 79 -5.67 9.55 18.51
CA LEU A 79 -4.26 9.89 18.60
C LEU A 79 -3.80 10.07 20.05
N TYR A 80 -4.51 10.89 20.84
CA TYR A 80 -4.07 11.19 22.20
C TYR A 80 -4.35 10.11 23.23
N THR A 81 -5.19 9.11 22.94
CA THR A 81 -5.24 7.89 23.74
C THR A 81 -4.00 7.02 23.58
N HIS A 82 -3.15 7.29 22.57
CA HIS A 82 -1.86 6.65 22.35
C HIS A 82 -0.66 7.47 22.84
N LEU A 83 -0.86 8.57 23.58
CA LEU A 83 0.25 9.27 24.21
C LEU A 83 1.14 8.29 24.99
N TYR A 84 2.45 8.40 24.85
CA TYR A 84 3.40 7.53 25.56
C TYR A 84 3.19 7.66 27.08
N HIS A 85 3.14 8.89 27.58
CA HIS A 85 2.76 9.26 28.94
C HIS A 85 1.36 9.91 28.90
N ILE A 86 0.33 9.21 29.39
CA ILE A 86 -1.06 9.70 29.33
C ILE A 86 -1.31 10.92 30.20
N GLU A 87 -0.48 11.12 31.22
CA GLU A 87 -0.48 12.29 32.09
C GLU A 87 -0.10 13.58 31.38
N ASP A 88 0.57 13.50 30.23
CA ASP A 88 0.92 14.66 29.40
C ASP A 88 -0.27 15.20 28.58
N ALA A 89 -1.43 14.54 28.68
CA ALA A 89 -2.63 14.94 27.93
C ALA A 89 -3.02 16.37 28.24
N ARG A 90 -3.00 17.23 27.23
CA ARG A 90 -3.39 18.64 27.25
C ARG A 90 -3.86 19.09 25.88
N ASP A 91 -4.42 20.26 25.77
CA ASP A 91 -4.80 20.85 24.48
C ASP A 91 -3.56 21.33 23.72
N PHE A 92 -2.98 20.44 22.93
CA PHE A 92 -1.77 20.73 22.14
C PHE A 92 -2.09 21.71 21.00
N LYS A 93 -1.14 22.61 20.73
CA LYS A 93 -1.23 23.55 19.61
C LYS A 93 -0.91 22.84 18.28
N ARG A 94 -1.93 22.48 17.53
CA ARG A 94 -1.83 21.81 16.23
C ARG A 94 -0.92 22.57 15.26
N GLY A 95 -0.04 21.84 14.58
CA GLY A 95 0.93 22.37 13.61
C GLY A 95 2.13 23.10 14.22
N HIS A 96 2.26 23.16 15.54
CA HIS A 96 3.32 23.91 16.22
C HIS A 96 4.07 23.13 17.30
N GLU A 97 3.41 22.18 17.94
CA GLU A 97 3.98 21.39 19.02
C GLU A 97 4.29 19.97 18.57
N PHE A 98 5.00 19.23 19.39
CA PHE A 98 5.28 17.82 19.23
C PHE A 98 4.70 17.06 20.41
N ALA A 99 4.39 15.80 20.22
CA ALA A 99 3.95 14.88 21.27
C ALA A 99 4.51 13.49 21.02
N ASN A 100 4.69 12.74 22.09
CA ASN A 100 5.27 11.41 22.06
C ASN A 100 4.17 10.36 22.16
N PHE A 101 4.21 9.37 21.27
CA PHE A 101 3.19 8.35 21.12
C PHE A 101 3.76 6.93 21.25
N ARG A 102 2.89 5.99 21.52
CA ARG A 102 3.16 4.55 21.48
C ARG A 102 2.17 3.90 20.54
N PRO A 103 2.59 3.51 19.33
CA PRO A 103 1.74 2.77 18.40
C PRO A 103 1.34 1.38 18.91
N ASP A 104 0.31 0.80 18.28
CA ASP A 104 -0.14 -0.58 18.56
C ASP A 104 0.54 -1.62 17.69
N GLN A 105 0.92 -1.23 16.47
CA GLN A 105 1.46 -2.13 15.45
C GLN A 105 2.45 -1.38 14.56
N LEU A 106 3.55 -2.05 14.21
CA LEU A 106 4.47 -1.63 13.15
C LEU A 106 4.36 -2.60 11.96
N VAL A 107 4.25 -2.04 10.75
CA VAL A 107 4.28 -2.82 9.51
C VAL A 107 5.42 -2.32 8.61
N MET A 108 6.24 -3.23 8.07
CA MET A 108 7.40 -2.88 7.26
C MET A 108 7.36 -3.62 5.93
N GLU A 109 7.66 -2.94 4.84
CA GLU A 109 7.87 -3.56 3.54
C GLU A 109 9.33 -4.02 3.37
N ASP A 110 9.59 -4.89 2.40
CA ASP A 110 10.87 -5.60 2.23
C ASP A 110 12.06 -4.72 1.77
N LEU A 111 11.85 -3.48 1.37
CA LEU A 111 12.94 -2.55 1.08
C LEU A 111 13.46 -1.89 2.36
N THR A 112 12.60 -1.15 3.07
CA THR A 112 12.99 -0.40 4.28
C THR A 112 13.33 -1.34 5.44
N ALA A 113 12.63 -2.48 5.54
CA ALA A 113 12.92 -3.49 6.56
C ALA A 113 14.38 -3.98 6.53
N GLN A 114 15.03 -4.00 5.37
CA GLN A 114 16.44 -4.43 5.30
C GLN A 114 17.34 -3.55 6.16
N SER A 115 17.24 -2.23 6.02
CA SER A 115 18.06 -1.29 6.80
C SER A 115 17.58 -1.15 8.24
N ALA A 116 16.27 -1.12 8.49
CA ALA A 116 15.72 -1.03 9.84
C ALA A 116 16.12 -2.24 10.69
N MET A 117 16.04 -3.47 10.13
CA MET A 117 16.45 -4.67 10.84
C MET A 117 17.95 -4.73 11.13
N GLN A 118 18.78 -4.25 10.22
CA GLN A 118 20.21 -4.16 10.47
C GLN A 118 20.52 -3.22 11.64
N GLN A 119 19.90 -2.03 11.67
CA GLN A 119 20.05 -1.08 12.77
C GLN A 119 19.55 -1.67 14.11
N PHE A 120 18.39 -2.33 14.09
CA PHE A 120 17.86 -2.96 15.30
C PHE A 120 18.73 -4.11 15.81
N LEU A 121 19.36 -4.89 14.91
CA LEU A 121 20.31 -5.95 15.30
C LEU A 121 21.56 -5.38 16.02
N VAL A 122 22.06 -4.21 15.60
CA VAL A 122 23.19 -3.53 16.25
C VAL A 122 22.83 -3.05 17.68
N ALA A 123 21.55 -2.75 17.93
CA ALA A 123 21.07 -2.37 19.26
C ALA A 123 20.96 -3.56 20.24
N GLU A 124 21.16 -4.81 19.76
CA GLU A 124 21.21 -6.05 20.56
C GLU A 124 19.98 -6.36 21.41
N PHE A 125 18.81 -5.80 21.09
CA PHE A 125 17.56 -6.16 21.76
C PHE A 125 17.22 -7.65 21.51
N PRO A 126 16.74 -8.39 22.53
CA PRO A 126 16.43 -9.81 22.40
C PRO A 126 15.16 -10.06 21.56
N LYS A 127 14.25 -9.08 21.50
CA LYS A 127 13.00 -9.08 20.72
C LYS A 127 12.46 -7.67 20.55
N VAL A 128 11.57 -7.48 19.62
CA VAL A 128 10.83 -6.22 19.46
C VAL A 128 9.90 -5.97 20.65
N GLN A 129 9.71 -4.70 21.00
CA GLN A 129 8.84 -4.26 22.10
C GLN A 129 7.43 -3.89 21.62
N LEU A 130 7.22 -3.84 20.31
CA LEU A 130 5.96 -3.53 19.66
C LEU A 130 5.60 -4.68 18.70
N PRO A 131 4.34 -5.13 18.63
CA PRO A 131 3.90 -6.04 17.60
C PRO A 131 4.32 -5.53 16.21
N SER A 132 5.03 -6.36 15.46
CA SER A 132 5.65 -5.94 14.20
C SER A 132 5.48 -7.01 13.12
N SER A 133 5.42 -6.58 11.85
CA SER A 133 5.39 -7.49 10.70
C SER A 133 6.26 -6.99 9.55
N ILE A 134 6.79 -7.94 8.76
CA ILE A 134 7.55 -7.67 7.53
C ILE A 134 6.82 -8.34 6.36
N HIS A 135 6.64 -7.58 5.26
CA HIS A 135 5.89 -8.00 4.07
C HIS A 135 6.76 -7.91 2.82
N CYS A 136 6.85 -9.01 2.06
CA CYS A 136 7.71 -9.09 0.88
C CYS A 136 6.93 -8.81 -0.41
N ASP A 137 6.61 -7.54 -0.66
CA ASP A 137 5.74 -7.12 -1.77
C ASP A 137 6.35 -6.10 -2.75
N HIS A 138 7.53 -5.52 -2.47
CA HIS A 138 8.17 -4.50 -3.32
C HIS A 138 9.22 -5.03 -4.28
N LEU A 139 9.90 -6.13 -3.97
CA LEU A 139 11.02 -6.65 -4.78
C LEU A 139 10.59 -7.51 -5.98
N THR A 140 9.30 -7.75 -6.16
CA THR A 140 8.80 -8.58 -7.27
C THR A 140 8.62 -7.76 -8.54
N LEU A 141 9.42 -8.08 -9.57
CA LEU A 141 9.33 -7.47 -10.90
C LEU A 141 8.19 -8.09 -11.71
N ALA A 142 7.17 -7.30 -12.05
CA ALA A 142 6.09 -7.71 -12.92
C ALA A 142 6.55 -7.76 -14.39
N SER A 143 6.36 -8.89 -15.07
CA SER A 143 6.80 -9.09 -16.46
C SER A 143 5.87 -10.02 -17.23
N GLU A 144 5.68 -11.26 -16.77
CA GLU A 144 5.00 -12.32 -17.53
C GLU A 144 3.78 -12.90 -16.82
N GLY A 145 3.54 -12.52 -15.58
CA GLY A 145 2.46 -12.99 -14.74
C GLY A 145 2.94 -13.72 -13.49
N ALA A 146 2.02 -13.87 -12.53
CA ALA A 146 2.31 -14.22 -11.15
C ALA A 146 3.30 -15.39 -10.96
N ILE A 147 3.06 -16.53 -11.62
CA ILE A 147 3.85 -17.75 -11.40
C ILE A 147 5.32 -17.56 -11.80
N LYS A 148 5.55 -16.97 -12.98
CA LYS A 148 6.91 -16.76 -13.49
C LYS A 148 7.62 -15.66 -12.73
N ASP A 149 6.93 -14.56 -12.47
CA ASP A 149 7.47 -13.38 -11.80
C ASP A 149 7.90 -13.72 -10.37
N LEU A 150 7.07 -14.46 -9.61
CA LEU A 150 7.42 -14.92 -8.26
C LEU A 150 8.59 -15.92 -8.26
N LYS A 151 8.65 -16.81 -9.25
CA LYS A 151 9.80 -17.74 -9.36
C LYS A 151 11.12 -17.00 -9.54
N VAL A 152 11.13 -15.97 -10.40
CA VAL A 152 12.31 -15.10 -10.63
C VAL A 152 12.62 -14.30 -9.38
N SER A 153 11.62 -13.65 -8.78
CA SER A 153 11.79 -12.87 -7.56
C SER A 153 12.37 -13.69 -6.40
N ASN A 154 11.84 -14.89 -6.16
CA ASN A 154 12.32 -15.79 -5.11
C ASN A 154 13.76 -16.25 -5.34
N TYR A 155 14.20 -16.40 -6.58
CA TYR A 155 15.58 -16.75 -6.90
C TYR A 155 16.51 -15.54 -6.73
N ASP A 156 16.16 -14.42 -7.31
CA ASP A 156 17.01 -13.22 -7.36
C ASP A 156 17.19 -12.57 -5.98
N ASN A 157 16.14 -12.58 -5.15
CA ASN A 157 16.13 -11.96 -3.82
C ASN A 157 16.24 -12.99 -2.67
N ARG A 158 16.60 -14.23 -2.95
CA ARG A 158 16.63 -15.33 -1.96
C ARG A 158 17.41 -15.02 -0.68
N VAL A 159 18.53 -14.28 -0.79
CA VAL A 159 19.36 -13.93 0.36
C VAL A 159 18.66 -12.87 1.21
N THR A 160 18.06 -11.86 0.57
CA THR A 160 17.27 -10.81 1.24
C THR A 160 16.05 -11.40 1.95
N TYR A 161 15.26 -12.23 1.25
CA TYR A 161 14.08 -12.85 1.86
C TYR A 161 14.45 -13.79 3.00
N LYS A 162 15.57 -14.55 2.84
CA LYS A 162 16.06 -15.38 3.94
C LYS A 162 16.51 -14.54 5.14
N PHE A 163 17.22 -13.44 4.92
CA PHE A 163 17.61 -12.52 5.99
C PHE A 163 16.38 -11.98 6.72
N LEU A 164 15.38 -11.45 6.01
CA LEU A 164 14.16 -10.93 6.59
C LEU A 164 13.37 -11.99 7.36
N SER A 165 13.29 -13.21 6.84
CA SER A 165 12.66 -14.34 7.54
C SER A 165 13.44 -14.75 8.81
N ASP A 166 14.76 -14.83 8.74
CA ASP A 166 15.60 -15.21 9.88
C ASP A 166 15.54 -14.16 11.01
N VAL A 167 15.60 -12.87 10.68
CA VAL A 167 15.48 -11.79 11.68
C VAL A 167 14.08 -11.76 12.29
N SER A 168 13.05 -11.99 11.50
CA SER A 168 11.67 -12.08 11.97
C SER A 168 11.51 -13.20 12.98
N ASP A 169 12.00 -14.40 12.67
CA ASP A 169 11.95 -15.55 13.58
C ASP A 169 12.77 -15.31 14.86
N LYS A 170 13.92 -14.64 14.76
CA LYS A 170 14.76 -14.32 15.91
C LYS A 170 14.13 -13.32 16.86
N LEU A 171 13.48 -12.28 16.32
CA LEU A 171 13.08 -11.08 17.05
C LEU A 171 11.58 -11.05 17.43
N GLY A 172 10.79 -12.02 16.99
CA GLY A 172 9.36 -12.09 17.32
C GLY A 172 8.48 -11.28 16.37
N ILE A 173 8.85 -11.20 15.09
CA ILE A 173 8.16 -10.44 14.04
C ILE A 173 7.39 -11.42 13.15
N ASP A 174 6.17 -11.06 12.72
CA ASP A 174 5.44 -11.81 11.70
C ASP A 174 6.09 -11.59 10.33
N PHE A 175 6.33 -12.65 9.58
CA PHE A 175 6.94 -12.60 8.25
C PHE A 175 5.97 -13.06 7.17
N TRP A 176 5.66 -12.17 6.22
CA TRP A 176 4.83 -12.43 5.06
C TRP A 176 5.70 -12.66 3.83
N GLU A 177 5.59 -13.87 3.28
CA GLU A 177 6.44 -14.32 2.16
C GLU A 177 6.08 -13.63 0.83
N PRO A 178 7.01 -13.61 -0.15
CA PRO A 178 6.73 -13.05 -1.48
C PRO A 178 5.50 -13.68 -2.13
N GLY A 179 4.58 -12.81 -2.56
CA GLY A 179 3.32 -13.23 -3.18
C GLY A 179 2.17 -13.51 -2.21
N ALA A 180 2.39 -13.40 -0.89
CA ALA A 180 1.31 -13.49 0.10
C ALA A 180 0.30 -12.37 -0.11
N GLY A 181 0.76 -11.14 -0.25
CA GLY A 181 -0.08 -9.98 -0.49
C GLY A 181 0.69 -8.68 -0.46
N ILE A 182 -0.02 -7.60 -0.74
CA ILE A 182 0.48 -6.23 -0.64
C ILE A 182 0.32 -5.78 0.82
N ILE A 183 1.38 -5.24 1.41
CA ILE A 183 1.45 -4.85 2.83
C ILE A 183 0.18 -4.15 3.34
N HIS A 184 -0.37 -3.20 2.59
CA HIS A 184 -1.52 -2.41 3.06
C HIS A 184 -2.83 -3.21 3.05
N GLN A 185 -2.99 -4.12 2.10
CA GLN A 185 -4.13 -5.02 2.05
C GLN A 185 -4.04 -6.05 3.19
N GLU A 186 -2.86 -6.61 3.41
CA GLU A 186 -2.60 -7.52 4.52
C GLU A 186 -2.78 -6.85 5.88
N THR A 187 -2.38 -5.57 6.00
CA THR A 187 -2.60 -4.76 7.21
C THR A 187 -4.08 -4.58 7.49
N LEU A 188 -4.88 -4.25 6.47
CA LEU A 188 -6.33 -4.08 6.60
C LEU A 188 -7.01 -5.41 7.00
N GLU A 189 -6.59 -6.52 6.38
CA GLU A 189 -7.16 -7.85 6.60
C GLU A 189 -6.81 -8.46 7.96
N ASN A 190 -5.64 -8.14 8.55
CA ASN A 190 -5.09 -8.90 9.67
C ASN A 190 -4.76 -8.07 10.92
N TYR A 191 -4.42 -6.78 10.80
CA TYR A 191 -3.87 -5.98 11.90
C TYR A 191 -4.73 -4.78 12.27
N ALA A 192 -5.36 -4.10 11.30
CA ALA A 192 -6.14 -2.90 11.56
C ALA A 192 -7.45 -3.20 12.31
N TYR A 193 -7.78 -2.33 13.27
CA TYR A 193 -9.03 -2.40 14.03
C TYR A 193 -9.49 -0.99 14.46
N PRO A 194 -10.77 -0.79 14.80
CA PRO A 194 -11.28 0.52 15.18
C PRO A 194 -10.56 1.10 16.41
N GLY A 195 -10.06 2.30 16.26
CA GLY A 195 -9.37 3.03 17.32
C GLY A 195 -7.85 2.78 17.41
N CYS A 196 -7.27 1.88 16.63
CA CYS A 196 -5.82 1.59 16.66
C CYS A 196 -4.96 2.74 16.13
N LEU A 197 -3.69 2.74 16.53
CA LEU A 197 -2.61 3.54 15.95
C LEU A 197 -1.58 2.60 15.31
N ILE A 198 -1.53 2.56 13.99
CA ILE A 198 -0.57 1.76 13.22
C ILE A 198 0.49 2.68 12.62
N VAL A 199 1.76 2.29 12.67
CA VAL A 199 2.83 2.94 11.94
C VAL A 199 3.44 1.98 10.93
N GLY A 200 3.93 2.49 9.80
CA GLY A 200 4.51 1.61 8.78
C GLY A 200 5.50 2.31 7.87
N CYS A 201 6.47 1.54 7.37
CA CYS A 201 7.56 2.05 6.55
C CYS A 201 7.17 2.33 5.09
N ASP A 202 5.90 2.38 4.78
CA ASP A 202 5.39 2.77 3.47
C ASP A 202 4.42 3.94 3.59
N SER A 203 4.47 4.86 2.63
CA SER A 203 3.65 6.08 2.59
C SER A 203 2.14 5.81 2.50
N HIS A 204 1.72 4.60 2.03
CA HIS A 204 0.30 4.21 1.92
C HIS A 204 -0.20 3.40 3.13
N THR A 205 0.56 3.36 4.23
CA THR A 205 0.11 2.83 5.53
C THR A 205 -1.28 3.35 5.95
N PRO A 206 -1.67 4.62 5.64
CA PRO A 206 -3.03 5.12 5.90
C PRO A 206 -4.18 4.27 5.35
N ASN A 207 -3.94 3.34 4.43
CA ASN A 207 -4.92 2.33 4.01
C ASN A 207 -5.57 1.59 5.19
N GLY A 208 -4.81 1.29 6.24
CA GLY A 208 -5.30 0.65 7.48
C GLY A 208 -6.37 1.47 8.21
N SER A 209 -6.42 2.77 7.98
CA SER A 209 -7.43 3.67 8.56
C SER A 209 -8.85 3.44 8.02
N GLY A 210 -9.01 2.65 6.97
CA GLY A 210 -10.31 2.23 6.45
C GLY A 210 -11.18 1.48 7.47
N LEU A 211 -10.58 0.99 8.57
CA LEU A 211 -11.28 0.35 9.69
C LEU A 211 -11.41 1.26 10.93
N GLY A 212 -11.34 2.59 10.76
CA GLY A 212 -11.62 3.53 11.86
C GLY A 212 -10.49 3.66 12.89
N GLY A 213 -9.27 3.32 12.53
CA GLY A 213 -8.03 3.63 13.25
C GLY A 213 -7.27 4.79 12.61
N ILE A 214 -6.12 5.14 13.15
CA ILE A 214 -5.13 6.03 12.54
C ILE A 214 -3.93 5.19 12.12
N ALA A 215 -3.52 5.32 10.86
CA ALA A 215 -2.35 4.63 10.33
C ALA A 215 -1.43 5.64 9.63
N ILE A 216 -0.14 5.64 9.96
CA ILE A 216 0.81 6.68 9.58
C ILE A 216 2.05 6.07 8.94
N GLY A 217 2.48 6.63 7.79
CA GLY A 217 3.75 6.29 7.16
C GLY A 217 4.93 6.93 7.90
N ILE A 218 5.95 6.13 8.24
CA ILE A 218 7.15 6.55 8.97
C ILE A 218 8.42 6.12 8.24
N GLY A 219 9.56 6.67 8.65
CA GLY A 219 10.87 6.25 8.16
C GLY A 219 11.42 5.00 8.85
N GLY A 220 12.50 4.43 8.29
CA GLY A 220 13.16 3.25 8.87
C GLY A 220 13.76 3.51 10.26
N ALA A 221 14.25 4.72 10.53
CA ALA A 221 14.76 5.09 11.85
C ALA A 221 13.64 5.11 12.90
N ASP A 222 12.49 5.74 12.59
CA ASP A 222 11.33 5.72 13.48
C ASP A 222 10.84 4.29 13.76
N ALA A 223 10.94 3.40 12.77
CA ALA A 223 10.61 2.00 12.96
C ALA A 223 11.53 1.31 13.98
N VAL A 224 12.83 1.64 13.97
CA VAL A 224 13.80 1.13 14.97
C VAL A 224 13.44 1.63 16.36
N ASP A 225 13.10 2.90 16.50
CA ASP A 225 12.66 3.50 17.76
C ASP A 225 11.39 2.80 18.29
N CYS A 226 10.39 2.63 17.44
CA CYS A 226 9.17 1.91 17.79
C CYS A 226 9.45 0.46 18.24
N MET A 227 10.29 -0.27 17.49
CA MET A 227 10.68 -1.66 17.85
C MET A 227 11.44 -1.71 19.18
N SER A 228 12.23 -0.70 19.47
CA SER A 228 13.00 -0.58 20.73
C SER A 228 12.11 -0.21 21.93
N GLY A 229 10.89 0.25 21.68
CA GLY A 229 9.91 0.64 22.69
C GLY A 229 10.16 2.03 23.26
N VAL A 230 11.01 2.85 22.61
CA VAL A 230 11.19 4.25 22.97
C VAL A 230 10.03 5.10 22.45
N GLU A 231 9.94 6.32 22.93
CA GLU A 231 8.92 7.27 22.54
C GLU A 231 9.03 7.60 21.03
N TRP A 232 7.90 7.54 20.33
CA TRP A 232 7.84 8.00 18.95
C TRP A 232 7.27 9.41 18.90
N GLU A 233 8.10 10.38 18.49
CA GLU A 233 7.71 11.78 18.40
C GLU A 233 7.01 12.08 17.08
N LEU A 234 5.87 12.78 17.16
CA LEU A 234 5.11 13.25 16.01
C LEU A 234 4.80 14.74 16.13
N PRO A 235 5.03 15.56 15.07
CA PRO A 235 4.47 16.90 15.01
C PRO A 235 2.95 16.83 15.14
N VAL A 236 2.37 17.53 16.10
CA VAL A 236 0.94 17.54 16.37
C VAL A 236 0.19 17.98 15.11
N PRO A 237 -0.60 17.11 14.45
CA PRO A 237 -1.17 17.41 13.15
C PRO A 237 -2.37 18.37 13.27
N LYS A 238 -2.58 19.18 12.24
CA LYS A 238 -3.86 19.84 11.99
C LYS A 238 -4.92 18.78 11.71
N VAL A 239 -6.20 19.17 11.80
CA VAL A 239 -7.31 18.28 11.43
C VAL A 239 -8.18 18.97 10.39
N ILE A 240 -8.22 18.41 9.18
CA ILE A 240 -9.09 18.85 8.10
C ILE A 240 -10.34 17.99 8.10
N GLY A 241 -11.49 18.60 8.33
CA GLY A 241 -12.78 17.91 8.29
C GLY A 241 -13.33 17.83 6.87
N VAL A 242 -13.61 16.64 6.38
CA VAL A 242 -14.27 16.42 5.08
C VAL A 242 -15.67 15.88 5.31
N LYS A 243 -16.67 16.73 5.10
CA LYS A 243 -18.08 16.37 5.22
C LYS A 243 -18.56 15.69 3.95
N LEU A 244 -18.99 14.42 4.06
CA LEU A 244 -19.59 13.66 2.99
C LEU A 244 -21.11 13.64 3.16
N THR A 245 -21.84 13.95 2.08
CA THR A 245 -23.32 13.91 2.03
C THR A 245 -23.78 13.07 0.86
N GLY A 246 -25.01 12.58 0.89
CA GLY A 246 -25.56 11.73 -0.16
C GLY A 246 -24.87 10.36 -0.25
N GLU A 247 -24.97 9.71 -1.41
CA GLU A 247 -24.42 8.40 -1.71
C GLU A 247 -23.86 8.33 -3.14
N LEU A 248 -22.83 7.50 -3.40
CA LEU A 248 -22.26 7.29 -4.73
C LEU A 248 -23.29 6.60 -5.66
N LYS A 249 -23.32 7.00 -6.93
CA LYS A 249 -24.26 6.47 -7.92
C LYS A 249 -23.58 6.09 -9.25
N GLY A 250 -24.15 5.10 -9.89
CA GLY A 250 -23.75 4.73 -11.25
C GLY A 250 -22.31 4.25 -11.34
N TRP A 251 -21.51 4.95 -12.13
CA TRP A 251 -20.11 4.65 -12.38
C TRP A 251 -19.15 5.23 -11.31
N SER A 252 -19.66 6.06 -10.41
CA SER A 252 -18.81 6.68 -9.37
C SER A 252 -18.45 5.69 -8.27
N THR A 253 -17.25 5.81 -7.73
CA THR A 253 -16.63 4.91 -6.76
C THR A 253 -15.96 5.69 -5.63
N PRO A 254 -15.58 5.06 -4.52
CA PRO A 254 -14.76 5.71 -3.48
C PRO A 254 -13.46 6.32 -4.01
N LYS A 255 -12.89 5.78 -5.09
CA LYS A 255 -11.71 6.36 -5.76
C LYS A 255 -11.96 7.79 -6.23
N ASP A 256 -13.16 8.06 -6.75
CA ASP A 256 -13.51 9.38 -7.28
C ASP A 256 -13.61 10.44 -6.17
N VAL A 257 -13.95 10.02 -4.94
CA VAL A 257 -13.98 10.91 -3.76
C VAL A 257 -12.59 11.48 -3.48
N ILE A 258 -11.58 10.61 -3.44
CA ILE A 258 -10.22 11.06 -3.13
C ILE A 258 -9.56 11.78 -4.31
N LEU A 259 -9.85 11.41 -5.56
CA LEU A 259 -9.38 12.15 -6.73
C LEU A 259 -9.96 13.57 -6.73
N LYS A 260 -11.25 13.70 -6.43
CA LYS A 260 -11.90 15.02 -6.27
C LYS A 260 -11.27 15.85 -5.17
N LEU A 261 -11.00 15.23 -4.01
CA LEU A 261 -10.36 15.92 -2.90
C LEU A 261 -8.92 16.37 -3.24
N LEU A 262 -8.18 15.56 -4.03
CA LEU A 262 -6.88 15.94 -4.58
C LEU A 262 -6.96 17.15 -5.49
N GLY A 263 -7.99 17.23 -6.34
CA GLY A 263 -8.25 18.43 -7.15
C GLY A 263 -8.53 19.68 -6.32
N ILE A 264 -9.14 19.53 -5.14
CA ILE A 264 -9.46 20.66 -4.23
C ILE A 264 -8.25 21.09 -3.40
N LEU A 265 -7.53 20.16 -2.77
CA LEU A 265 -6.45 20.43 -1.81
C LEU A 265 -5.05 20.44 -2.44
N SER A 266 -4.89 19.89 -3.64
CA SER A 266 -3.61 19.59 -4.27
C SER A 266 -2.75 18.58 -3.49
N VAL A 267 -1.58 18.24 -4.04
CA VAL A 267 -0.61 17.30 -3.42
C VAL A 267 0.10 17.83 -2.17
N LYS A 268 -0.25 19.01 -1.68
CA LYS A 268 0.38 19.66 -0.51
C LYS A 268 -0.63 20.15 0.53
N GLY A 269 -1.91 20.18 0.20
CA GLY A 269 -2.93 20.79 1.06
C GLY A 269 -3.17 20.03 2.36
N GLY A 270 -2.84 18.75 2.40
CA GLY A 270 -2.92 17.90 3.60
C GLY A 270 -1.65 17.84 4.45
N THR A 271 -0.58 18.57 4.08
CA THR A 271 0.71 18.48 4.78
C THR A 271 0.58 18.77 6.27
N ASN A 272 1.10 17.85 7.11
CA ASN A 272 0.97 17.89 8.57
C ASN A 272 -0.50 18.00 9.03
N ALA A 273 -1.40 17.28 8.38
CA ALA A 273 -2.80 17.20 8.78
C ALA A 273 -3.32 15.76 8.76
N ILE A 274 -4.29 15.48 9.62
CA ILE A 274 -5.14 14.29 9.51
C ILE A 274 -6.44 14.71 8.81
N ILE A 275 -6.85 13.93 7.82
CA ILE A 275 -8.13 14.13 7.13
C ILE A 275 -9.19 13.33 7.88
N GLU A 276 -10.09 14.00 8.57
CA GLU A 276 -11.20 13.36 9.28
C GLU A 276 -12.49 13.46 8.46
N TYR A 277 -12.98 12.32 8.02
CA TYR A 277 -14.22 12.24 7.25
C TYR A 277 -15.42 12.15 8.20
N PHE A 278 -16.49 12.87 7.90
CA PHE A 278 -17.70 12.88 8.69
C PHE A 278 -18.95 13.19 7.85
N GLY A 279 -20.12 13.08 8.47
CA GLY A 279 -21.41 13.32 7.82
C GLY A 279 -22.06 12.01 7.32
N PRO A 280 -23.35 12.08 6.90
CA PRO A 280 -24.13 10.89 6.58
C PRO A 280 -23.57 10.08 5.39
N GLY A 281 -22.86 10.72 4.46
CA GLY A 281 -22.24 10.02 3.34
C GLY A 281 -21.13 9.05 3.76
N THR A 282 -20.52 9.19 4.96
CA THR A 282 -19.54 8.22 5.44
C THR A 282 -20.15 6.84 5.68
N ASP A 283 -21.40 6.81 6.16
CA ASP A 283 -22.12 5.59 6.49
C ASP A 283 -22.63 4.84 5.23
N THR A 284 -22.44 5.40 4.03
CA THR A 284 -22.80 4.76 2.74
C THR A 284 -21.61 4.13 2.03
N LEU A 285 -20.40 4.34 2.55
CA LEU A 285 -19.16 3.82 1.97
C LEU A 285 -18.76 2.48 2.62
N SER A 286 -18.31 1.54 1.80
CA SER A 286 -17.74 0.28 2.28
C SER A 286 -16.46 0.48 3.08
N ALA A 287 -16.06 -0.50 3.89
CA ALA A 287 -14.78 -0.47 4.60
C ALA A 287 -13.58 -0.42 3.64
N THR A 288 -13.64 -1.17 2.53
CA THR A 288 -12.61 -1.16 1.48
C THR A 288 -12.61 0.14 0.70
N GLY A 289 -13.76 0.77 0.48
CA GLY A 289 -13.86 2.09 -0.11
C GLY A 289 -13.24 3.18 0.76
N LYS A 290 -13.48 3.14 2.09
CA LYS A 290 -12.80 4.01 3.07
C LYS A 290 -11.29 3.79 3.06
N ALA A 291 -10.85 2.53 2.95
CA ALA A 291 -9.43 2.20 2.83
C ALA A 291 -8.81 2.81 1.55
N THR A 292 -9.50 2.74 0.40
CA THR A 292 -9.09 3.40 -0.86
C THR A 292 -8.92 4.91 -0.68
N ILE A 293 -9.88 5.57 -0.05
CA ILE A 293 -9.84 7.02 0.21
C ILE A 293 -8.66 7.35 1.14
N ALA A 294 -8.50 6.62 2.23
CA ALA A 294 -7.41 6.82 3.19
C ALA A 294 -6.04 6.52 2.57
N ASN A 295 -5.90 5.47 1.75
CA ASN A 295 -4.69 5.13 1.03
C ASN A 295 -4.15 6.31 0.23
N MET A 296 -4.99 6.96 -0.56
CA MET A 296 -4.60 8.11 -1.36
C MET A 296 -4.58 9.43 -0.60
N GLY A 297 -4.94 9.46 0.67
CA GLY A 297 -4.66 10.57 1.57
C GLY A 297 -3.16 10.92 1.61
N ALA A 298 -2.29 9.92 1.42
CA ALA A 298 -0.84 10.12 1.28
C ALA A 298 -0.49 11.06 0.11
N GLU A 299 -1.26 11.06 -0.96
CA GLU A 299 -1.03 11.92 -2.12
C GLU A 299 -1.39 13.40 -1.86
N LEU A 300 -2.23 13.67 -0.86
CA LEU A 300 -2.46 15.03 -0.35
C LEU A 300 -1.29 15.55 0.50
N GLY A 301 -0.31 14.71 0.82
CA GLY A 301 0.70 14.97 1.83
C GLY A 301 0.18 14.83 3.26
N ALA A 302 -1.00 14.25 3.46
CA ALA A 302 -1.60 14.09 4.77
C ALA A 302 -0.83 13.07 5.63
N THR A 303 -0.75 13.34 6.93
CA THR A 303 -0.19 12.43 7.93
C THR A 303 -1.00 11.15 8.00
N SER A 304 -2.33 11.26 7.97
CA SER A 304 -3.26 10.14 7.96
C SER A 304 -4.65 10.56 7.50
N SER A 305 -5.55 9.58 7.44
CA SER A 305 -6.99 9.78 7.29
C SER A 305 -7.72 8.99 8.36
N VAL A 306 -8.97 9.34 8.68
CA VAL A 306 -9.79 8.57 9.63
C VAL A 306 -11.27 8.68 9.31
N PHE A 307 -12.00 7.59 9.56
CA PHE A 307 -13.45 7.49 9.43
C PHE A 307 -14.07 7.05 10.75
N PRO A 308 -15.29 7.50 11.09
CA PRO A 308 -16.01 7.00 12.25
C PRO A 308 -16.36 5.52 12.08
N TYR A 309 -16.33 4.76 13.17
CA TYR A 309 -16.70 3.35 13.21
C TYR A 309 -18.16 3.14 12.84
N ASP A 310 -18.45 2.17 11.97
CA ASP A 310 -19.77 1.90 11.43
C ASP A 310 -20.04 0.41 11.12
N SER A 311 -21.23 0.13 10.56
CA SER A 311 -21.68 -1.23 10.21
C SER A 311 -20.85 -1.89 9.12
N HIS A 312 -20.36 -1.14 8.12
CA HIS A 312 -19.53 -1.69 7.05
C HIS A 312 -18.19 -2.21 7.58
N MET A 313 -17.59 -1.49 8.53
CA MET A 313 -16.38 -1.95 9.23
C MET A 313 -16.66 -3.20 10.09
N MET A 314 -17.82 -3.25 10.77
CA MET A 314 -18.24 -4.44 11.52
C MET A 314 -18.35 -5.66 10.61
N ASP A 315 -19.00 -5.52 9.46
CA ASP A 315 -19.23 -6.62 8.52
C ASP A 315 -17.93 -7.09 7.87
N TYR A 316 -17.02 -6.16 7.53
CA TYR A 316 -15.69 -6.52 7.06
C TYR A 316 -14.88 -7.31 8.10
N LEU A 317 -14.86 -6.85 9.34
CA LEU A 317 -14.20 -7.56 10.44
C LEU A 317 -14.79 -8.96 10.65
N ARG A 318 -16.12 -9.13 10.62
CA ARG A 318 -16.79 -10.44 10.71
C ARG A 318 -16.39 -11.35 9.56
N LYS A 319 -16.44 -10.83 8.32
CA LYS A 319 -16.12 -11.62 7.12
C LYS A 319 -14.64 -12.02 7.04
N THR A 320 -13.76 -11.26 7.68
CA THR A 320 -12.33 -11.61 7.81
C THR A 320 -12.01 -12.40 9.11
N GLY A 321 -13.04 -12.91 9.82
CA GLY A 321 -12.87 -13.80 10.99
C GLY A 321 -12.52 -13.07 12.29
N ARG A 322 -12.77 -11.77 12.38
CA ARG A 322 -12.40 -10.91 13.51
C ARG A 322 -13.62 -10.45 14.35
N GLU A 323 -14.63 -11.31 14.50
CA GLU A 323 -15.86 -11.04 15.28
C GLU A 323 -15.57 -10.57 16.71
N GLU A 324 -14.55 -11.11 17.37
CA GLU A 324 -14.19 -10.72 18.73
C GLU A 324 -13.83 -9.23 18.82
N ILE A 325 -13.18 -8.68 17.79
CA ILE A 325 -12.87 -7.24 17.71
C ILE A 325 -14.16 -6.43 17.63
N VAL A 326 -15.14 -6.87 16.82
CA VAL A 326 -16.45 -6.21 16.72
C VAL A 326 -17.13 -6.15 18.09
N LEU A 327 -17.12 -7.25 18.86
CA LEU A 327 -17.74 -7.29 20.19
C LEU A 327 -17.06 -6.33 21.17
N MET A 328 -15.75 -6.12 21.05
CA MET A 328 -15.03 -5.15 21.88
C MET A 328 -15.26 -3.71 21.43
N ALA A 329 -15.17 -3.43 20.13
CA ALA A 329 -15.37 -2.09 19.56
C ALA A 329 -16.78 -1.57 19.83
N ASN A 330 -17.79 -2.43 19.75
CA ASN A 330 -19.19 -2.04 20.03
C ASN A 330 -19.40 -1.52 21.45
N LYS A 331 -18.59 -1.96 22.44
CA LYS A 331 -18.67 -1.44 23.81
C LYS A 331 -18.27 0.02 23.94
N ILE A 332 -17.46 0.52 22.99
CA ILE A 332 -16.95 1.88 22.97
C ILE A 332 -17.32 2.62 21.66
N ALA A 333 -18.32 2.15 20.93
CA ALA A 333 -18.69 2.68 19.61
C ALA A 333 -18.98 4.19 19.63
N GLY A 334 -19.55 4.71 20.70
CA GLY A 334 -19.78 6.15 20.89
C GLY A 334 -18.50 6.96 21.00
N ASP A 335 -17.41 6.37 21.48
CA ASP A 335 -16.10 7.03 21.59
C ASP A 335 -15.26 6.89 20.31
N LEU A 336 -15.63 5.96 19.41
CA LEU A 336 -15.04 5.80 18.09
C LEU A 336 -15.70 6.72 17.02
N ARG A 337 -16.22 7.85 17.46
CA ARG A 337 -16.78 8.96 16.68
C ARG A 337 -16.38 10.28 17.33
N ALA A 338 -16.39 11.37 16.58
CA ALA A 338 -16.20 12.70 17.18
C ALA A 338 -17.34 13.01 18.17
N ASP A 339 -17.10 13.96 19.07
CA ASP A 339 -18.16 14.43 19.97
C ASP A 339 -19.26 15.17 19.20
N LYS A 340 -20.50 15.09 19.66
CA LYS A 340 -21.67 15.67 19.00
C LYS A 340 -21.47 17.15 18.66
N ALA A 341 -20.88 17.92 19.58
CA ALA A 341 -20.61 19.33 19.39
C ALA A 341 -19.67 19.65 18.21
N VAL A 342 -18.78 18.69 17.83
CA VAL A 342 -17.91 18.81 16.66
C VAL A 342 -18.74 18.76 15.38
N TYR A 343 -19.70 17.83 15.31
CA TYR A 343 -20.58 17.72 14.14
C TYR A 343 -21.58 18.87 14.01
N GLU A 344 -22.01 19.45 15.14
CA GLU A 344 -22.91 20.61 15.16
C GLU A 344 -22.20 21.89 14.72
N ASN A 345 -20.93 22.07 15.04
CA ASN A 345 -20.13 23.26 14.74
C ASN A 345 -18.74 22.89 14.19
N PRO A 346 -18.64 22.24 13.02
CA PRO A 346 -17.37 21.68 12.54
C PRO A 346 -16.28 22.74 12.34
N SER A 347 -16.61 23.94 11.88
CA SER A 347 -15.65 25.04 11.69
C SER A 347 -15.00 25.56 12.98
N LYS A 348 -15.53 25.19 14.16
CA LYS A 348 -14.93 25.52 15.45
C LYS A 348 -13.82 24.52 15.85
N PHE A 349 -13.87 23.29 15.35
CA PHE A 349 -13.03 22.20 15.81
C PHE A 349 -12.05 21.68 14.75
N TYR A 350 -12.36 21.86 13.47
CA TYR A 350 -11.46 21.55 12.36
C TYR A 350 -10.72 22.80 11.90
N ASP A 351 -9.47 22.65 11.51
CA ASP A 351 -8.65 23.74 10.95
C ASP A 351 -9.15 24.19 9.56
N GLN A 352 -9.81 23.27 8.85
CA GLN A 352 -10.48 23.51 7.58
C GLN A 352 -11.65 22.53 7.43
N VAL A 353 -12.73 22.96 6.77
CA VAL A 353 -13.89 22.11 6.45
C VAL A 353 -14.15 22.13 4.95
N ILE A 354 -14.25 20.93 4.36
CA ILE A 354 -14.59 20.72 2.94
C ILE A 354 -15.87 19.88 2.90
N THR A 355 -16.76 20.16 1.94
CA THR A 355 -17.97 19.37 1.73
C THR A 355 -17.94 18.75 0.32
N ILE A 356 -18.22 17.45 0.23
CA ILE A 356 -18.37 16.72 -1.03
C ILE A 356 -19.75 16.03 -1.00
N ASP A 357 -20.59 16.32 -1.99
CA ASP A 357 -21.85 15.63 -2.20
C ASP A 357 -21.61 14.42 -3.13
N LEU A 358 -21.67 13.23 -2.56
CA LEU A 358 -21.46 11.96 -3.26
C LEU A 358 -22.51 11.74 -4.36
N SER A 359 -23.72 12.30 -4.20
CA SER A 359 -24.82 12.12 -5.17
C SER A 359 -24.60 12.86 -6.48
N THR A 360 -23.75 13.87 -6.49
CA THR A 360 -23.41 14.69 -7.66
C THR A 360 -22.02 14.41 -8.21
N LEU A 361 -21.25 13.57 -7.50
CA LEU A 361 -19.91 13.21 -7.92
C LEU A 361 -19.95 12.27 -9.13
N GLU A 362 -19.37 12.68 -10.23
CA GLU A 362 -19.15 11.84 -11.39
C GLU A 362 -17.75 11.18 -11.36
N PRO A 363 -17.51 10.10 -12.14
CA PRO A 363 -16.19 9.49 -12.22
C PRO A 363 -15.10 10.51 -12.56
N GLN A 364 -13.96 10.40 -11.90
CA GLN A 364 -12.82 11.29 -12.04
C GLN A 364 -11.69 10.63 -12.83
N VAL A 365 -10.94 11.45 -13.56
CA VAL A 365 -9.69 11.06 -14.21
C VAL A 365 -8.62 12.02 -13.78
N SER A 366 -7.52 11.51 -13.22
CA SER A 366 -6.45 12.37 -12.73
C SER A 366 -5.14 12.14 -13.47
N GLY A 367 -4.55 13.20 -14.02
CA GLY A 367 -3.29 13.12 -14.78
C GLY A 367 -3.21 14.05 -15.98
N PRO A 368 -2.08 13.96 -16.72
CA PRO A 368 -0.90 13.15 -16.43
C PRO A 368 0.05 13.80 -15.41
N PHE A 369 0.99 13.02 -14.89
CA PHE A 369 2.16 13.45 -14.11
C PHE A 369 1.91 13.98 -12.69
N SER A 370 0.67 14.17 -12.27
CA SER A 370 0.32 14.53 -10.89
C SER A 370 -1.06 14.00 -10.52
N PRO A 371 -1.23 13.44 -9.31
CA PRO A 371 -2.51 12.91 -8.87
C PRO A 371 -3.56 14.00 -8.57
N ASP A 372 -3.17 15.27 -8.48
CA ASP A 372 -4.07 16.42 -8.32
C ASP A 372 -4.47 17.08 -9.66
N ALA A 373 -3.98 16.56 -10.78
CA ALA A 373 -4.44 16.97 -12.09
C ALA A 373 -5.81 16.35 -12.43
N ASP A 374 -6.77 16.58 -11.55
CA ASP A 374 -8.10 16.02 -11.55
C ASP A 374 -9.01 16.66 -12.61
N MET A 375 -9.89 15.86 -13.20
CA MET A 375 -10.93 16.28 -14.15
C MET A 375 -12.08 15.28 -14.14
N ASN A 376 -13.27 15.77 -14.42
CA ASN A 376 -14.42 14.91 -14.62
C ASN A 376 -14.24 14.04 -15.88
N LEU A 377 -14.71 12.80 -15.83
CA LEU A 377 -14.67 11.90 -16.98
C LEU A 377 -15.40 12.49 -18.20
N SER A 378 -16.49 13.23 -17.97
CA SER A 378 -17.26 13.91 -19.03
C SER A 378 -16.43 14.95 -19.81
N GLU A 379 -15.40 15.54 -19.19
CA GLU A 379 -14.56 16.57 -19.78
C GLU A 379 -13.36 15.99 -20.58
N MET A 380 -13.07 14.68 -20.44
CA MET A 380 -11.86 14.07 -20.99
C MET A 380 -11.73 14.21 -22.51
N LYS A 381 -12.83 14.07 -23.25
CA LYS A 381 -12.83 14.20 -24.72
C LYS A 381 -12.35 15.57 -25.19
N GLU A 382 -12.74 16.63 -24.48
CA GLU A 382 -12.31 17.99 -24.76
C GLU A 382 -10.86 18.21 -24.29
N ASN A 383 -10.53 17.72 -23.08
CA ASN A 383 -9.20 17.86 -22.50
C ASN A 383 -8.10 17.15 -23.31
N VAL A 384 -8.38 16.00 -23.90
CA VAL A 384 -7.46 15.32 -24.82
C VAL A 384 -7.06 16.22 -25.97
N LYS A 385 -8.02 16.93 -26.59
CA LYS A 385 -7.78 17.87 -27.69
C LYS A 385 -7.04 19.11 -27.21
N LYS A 386 -7.57 19.76 -26.16
CA LYS A 386 -7.06 21.05 -25.63
C LYS A 386 -5.63 20.94 -25.12
N LYS A 387 -5.30 19.86 -24.41
CA LYS A 387 -3.97 19.63 -23.82
C LYS A 387 -3.03 18.85 -24.76
N GLY A 388 -3.49 18.42 -25.95
CA GLY A 388 -2.73 17.62 -26.90
C GLY A 388 -2.24 16.31 -26.31
N LEU A 389 -3.08 15.61 -25.53
CA LEU A 389 -2.75 14.33 -24.91
C LEU A 389 -2.75 13.20 -25.94
N SER A 390 -2.00 12.13 -25.68
CA SER A 390 -2.04 10.93 -26.52
C SER A 390 -3.35 10.18 -26.26
N ASP A 391 -4.27 10.21 -27.21
CA ASP A 391 -5.61 9.61 -27.06
C ASP A 391 -5.58 8.08 -27.04
N LYS A 392 -4.66 7.45 -27.78
CA LYS A 392 -4.52 6.00 -27.84
C LYS A 392 -3.95 5.47 -26.52
N ILE A 393 -4.66 4.55 -25.88
CA ILE A 393 -4.22 3.86 -24.68
C ILE A 393 -3.33 2.67 -25.08
N GLU A 394 -2.14 2.59 -24.48
CA GLU A 394 -1.14 1.56 -24.79
C GLU A 394 -1.08 0.44 -23.74
N ALA A 395 -1.57 0.67 -22.52
CA ALA A 395 -1.73 -0.34 -21.49
C ALA A 395 -2.72 0.12 -20.41
N VAL A 396 -3.39 -0.86 -19.80
CA VAL A 396 -4.28 -0.65 -18.65
C VAL A 396 -3.85 -1.56 -17.50
N LEU A 397 -3.83 -1.02 -16.28
CA LEU A 397 -3.45 -1.77 -15.07
C LEU A 397 -4.48 -1.52 -13.97
N ILE A 398 -4.97 -2.58 -13.34
CA ILE A 398 -5.87 -2.50 -12.19
C ILE A 398 -5.29 -3.25 -11.00
N GLY A 399 -5.74 -2.92 -9.79
CA GLY A 399 -5.28 -3.54 -8.56
C GLY A 399 -4.29 -2.65 -7.78
N SER A 400 -3.20 -3.24 -7.29
CA SER A 400 -2.31 -2.67 -6.27
C SER A 400 -3.04 -2.43 -4.95
N CYS A 401 -2.39 -1.80 -3.95
CA CYS A 401 -3.01 -1.61 -2.63
C CYS A 401 -4.27 -0.74 -2.65
N THR A 402 -4.35 0.19 -3.61
CA THR A 402 -5.44 1.18 -3.66
C THR A 402 -6.76 0.59 -4.12
N ASN A 403 -6.73 -0.23 -5.17
CA ASN A 403 -7.94 -0.74 -5.82
C ASN A 403 -7.83 -2.23 -6.18
N SER A 404 -7.60 -3.05 -5.18
CA SER A 404 -7.49 -4.51 -5.32
C SER A 404 -8.38 -5.29 -4.35
N SER A 405 -9.31 -4.60 -3.70
CA SER A 405 -10.31 -5.25 -2.85
C SER A 405 -11.23 -6.16 -3.66
N TYR A 406 -11.92 -7.08 -2.98
CA TYR A 406 -12.93 -7.91 -3.64
C TYR A 406 -14.03 -7.05 -4.30
N GLU A 407 -14.41 -5.94 -3.67
CA GLU A 407 -15.37 -4.97 -4.21
C GLU A 407 -14.89 -4.36 -5.53
N ASP A 408 -13.68 -3.81 -5.56
CA ASP A 408 -13.08 -3.25 -6.76
C ASP A 408 -13.03 -4.24 -7.92
N ILE A 409 -12.57 -5.45 -7.61
CA ILE A 409 -12.38 -6.50 -8.61
C ILE A 409 -13.72 -7.04 -9.12
N SER A 410 -14.72 -7.17 -8.25
CA SER A 410 -16.04 -7.66 -8.68
C SER A 410 -16.77 -6.65 -9.57
N ARG A 411 -16.66 -5.33 -9.27
CA ARG A 411 -17.17 -4.27 -10.14
C ARG A 411 -16.47 -4.27 -11.50
N ALA A 412 -15.15 -4.32 -11.51
CA ALA A 412 -14.35 -4.39 -12.73
C ALA A 412 -14.68 -5.66 -13.56
N ALA A 413 -14.89 -6.80 -12.89
CA ALA A 413 -15.27 -8.05 -13.53
C ALA A 413 -16.65 -7.99 -14.19
N SER A 414 -17.60 -7.21 -13.66
CA SER A 414 -18.90 -7.05 -14.28
C SER A 414 -18.81 -6.39 -15.66
N ILE A 415 -17.93 -5.41 -15.85
CA ILE A 415 -17.66 -4.80 -17.15
C ILE A 415 -16.90 -5.77 -18.07
N ALA A 416 -15.95 -6.52 -17.52
CA ALA A 416 -15.24 -7.56 -18.27
C ALA A 416 -16.19 -8.66 -18.75
N GLN A 417 -17.19 -9.06 -17.94
CA GLN A 417 -18.20 -10.03 -18.33
C GLN A 417 -19.10 -9.51 -19.46
N GLN A 418 -19.56 -8.26 -19.37
CA GLN A 418 -20.33 -7.63 -20.47
C GLN A 418 -19.54 -7.65 -21.79
N ALA A 419 -18.23 -7.39 -21.73
CA ALA A 419 -17.39 -7.49 -22.92
C ALA A 419 -17.37 -8.91 -23.51
N LEU A 420 -17.25 -9.95 -22.68
CA LEU A 420 -17.28 -11.34 -23.11
C LEU A 420 -18.63 -11.71 -23.71
N ASP A 421 -19.73 -11.29 -23.10
CA ASP A 421 -21.08 -11.59 -23.56
C ASP A 421 -21.40 -11.02 -24.97
N HIS A 422 -20.78 -9.87 -25.27
CA HIS A 422 -20.87 -9.22 -26.57
C HIS A 422 -19.69 -9.50 -27.51
N GLY A 423 -18.75 -10.36 -27.12
CA GLY A 423 -17.57 -10.71 -27.91
C GLY A 423 -16.64 -9.52 -28.18
N ILE A 424 -16.58 -8.56 -27.24
CA ILE A 424 -15.72 -7.40 -27.32
C ILE A 424 -14.35 -7.77 -26.75
N SER A 425 -13.28 -7.38 -27.44
CA SER A 425 -11.89 -7.59 -26.98
C SER A 425 -11.27 -6.29 -26.47
N VAL A 426 -10.34 -6.41 -25.54
CA VAL A 426 -9.50 -5.27 -25.13
C VAL A 426 -8.65 -4.74 -26.30
N LYS A 427 -8.47 -3.45 -26.36
CA LYS A 427 -7.72 -2.77 -27.44
C LYS A 427 -6.22 -2.58 -27.11
N CYS A 428 -5.81 -2.91 -25.90
CA CYS A 428 -4.44 -2.82 -25.44
C CYS A 428 -4.17 -3.90 -24.36
N PRO A 429 -2.90 -4.22 -24.07
CA PRO A 429 -2.56 -5.11 -22.96
C PRO A 429 -3.16 -4.61 -21.64
N MET A 430 -3.74 -5.54 -20.88
CA MET A 430 -4.34 -5.25 -19.59
C MET A 430 -3.76 -6.18 -18.51
N PHE A 431 -3.51 -5.63 -17.33
CA PHE A 431 -2.89 -6.31 -16.20
C PHE A 431 -3.73 -6.12 -14.93
N LEU A 432 -3.72 -7.15 -14.08
CA LEU A 432 -4.44 -7.17 -12.81
C LEU A 432 -3.50 -7.67 -11.71
N SER A 433 -3.30 -6.86 -10.64
CA SER A 433 -2.59 -7.25 -9.42
C SER A 433 -3.60 -7.45 -8.30
N PRO A 434 -3.89 -8.69 -7.85
CA PRO A 434 -4.73 -8.92 -6.67
C PRO A 434 -4.06 -8.39 -5.40
N GLY A 435 -4.86 -8.04 -4.38
CA GLY A 435 -4.35 -7.42 -3.16
C GLY A 435 -3.67 -8.39 -2.20
N SER A 436 -4.18 -9.61 -2.11
CA SER A 436 -3.70 -10.62 -1.17
C SER A 436 -4.06 -12.03 -1.62
N ASN A 437 -3.49 -13.03 -0.95
CA ASN A 437 -3.89 -14.43 -1.11
C ASN A 437 -5.37 -14.65 -0.80
N LEU A 438 -5.88 -13.93 0.20
CA LEU A 438 -7.30 -13.99 0.59
C LEU A 438 -8.21 -13.52 -0.54
N VAL A 439 -7.92 -12.34 -1.11
CA VAL A 439 -8.66 -11.80 -2.25
C VAL A 439 -8.49 -12.70 -3.48
N LYS A 440 -7.26 -13.12 -3.81
CA LYS A 440 -6.98 -13.95 -4.98
C LYS A 440 -7.70 -15.30 -4.93
N ALA A 441 -7.65 -16.01 -3.80
CA ALA A 441 -8.35 -17.28 -3.65
C ALA A 441 -9.87 -17.10 -3.72
N THR A 442 -10.39 -15.98 -3.23
CA THR A 442 -11.83 -15.65 -3.32
C THR A 442 -12.23 -15.36 -4.77
N MET A 443 -11.42 -14.60 -5.50
CA MET A 443 -11.61 -14.36 -6.95
C MET A 443 -11.62 -15.67 -7.76
N ASP A 444 -10.69 -16.58 -7.43
CA ASP A 444 -10.59 -17.88 -8.11
C ASP A 444 -11.83 -18.75 -7.87
N ARG A 445 -12.28 -18.83 -6.61
CA ARG A 445 -13.49 -19.58 -6.22
C ARG A 445 -14.74 -19.02 -6.90
N ASP A 446 -14.85 -17.69 -6.97
CA ASP A 446 -16.06 -17.03 -7.48
C ASP A 446 -16.02 -16.78 -9.00
N GLY A 447 -14.98 -17.27 -9.69
CA GLY A 447 -14.87 -17.23 -11.15
C GLY A 447 -14.40 -15.89 -11.71
N LEU A 448 -14.05 -14.90 -10.88
CA LEU A 448 -13.64 -13.57 -11.35
C LEU A 448 -12.31 -13.62 -12.10
N THR A 449 -11.38 -14.43 -11.65
CA THR A 449 -10.09 -14.64 -12.34
C THR A 449 -10.29 -15.16 -13.75
N GLN A 450 -11.21 -16.12 -13.93
CA GLN A 450 -11.52 -16.73 -15.23
C GLN A 450 -12.15 -15.70 -16.19
N VAL A 451 -12.97 -14.78 -15.71
CA VAL A 451 -13.53 -13.67 -16.50
C VAL A 451 -12.40 -12.81 -17.08
N PHE A 452 -11.49 -12.37 -16.25
CA PHE A 452 -10.35 -11.57 -16.71
C PHE A 452 -9.42 -12.34 -17.66
N GLN A 453 -9.11 -13.60 -17.35
CA GLN A 453 -8.28 -14.44 -18.22
C GLN A 453 -8.89 -14.66 -19.60
N LYS A 454 -10.22 -14.92 -19.68
CA LYS A 454 -10.94 -15.06 -20.97
C LYS A 454 -10.91 -13.75 -21.76
N LEU A 455 -10.90 -12.60 -21.09
CA LEU A 455 -10.76 -11.30 -21.75
C LEU A 455 -9.32 -11.01 -22.21
N GLY A 456 -8.34 -11.85 -21.84
CA GLY A 456 -6.93 -11.70 -22.20
C GLY A 456 -6.12 -10.86 -21.22
N VAL A 457 -6.60 -10.68 -19.99
CA VAL A 457 -5.90 -9.94 -18.93
C VAL A 457 -4.81 -10.82 -18.31
N THR A 458 -3.61 -10.25 -18.14
CA THR A 458 -2.50 -10.90 -17.42
C THR A 458 -2.65 -10.67 -15.92
N VAL A 459 -2.83 -11.75 -15.16
CA VAL A 459 -2.86 -11.68 -13.69
C VAL A 459 -1.42 -11.71 -13.16
N LEU A 460 -1.04 -10.65 -12.48
CA LEU A 460 0.27 -10.46 -11.85
C LEU A 460 0.31 -11.06 -10.44
N ALA A 461 1.49 -11.07 -9.82
CA ALA A 461 1.65 -11.45 -8.43
C ALA A 461 0.92 -10.47 -7.49
N ASN A 462 0.58 -10.94 -6.29
CA ASN A 462 0.06 -10.12 -5.20
C ASN A 462 1.22 -9.28 -4.63
N ALA A 463 1.59 -8.24 -5.34
CA ALA A 463 2.74 -7.39 -5.05
C ALA A 463 2.53 -5.99 -5.62
N CYS A 464 3.31 -5.01 -5.15
CA CYS A 464 3.22 -3.63 -5.63
C CYS A 464 3.60 -3.49 -7.11
N GLY A 465 4.58 -4.24 -7.61
CA GLY A 465 4.92 -4.37 -9.02
C GLY A 465 4.94 -3.03 -9.78
N PRO A 466 4.08 -2.86 -10.81
CA PRO A 466 4.08 -1.65 -11.64
C PRO A 466 3.80 -0.35 -10.88
N CYS A 467 3.13 -0.42 -9.71
CA CYS A 467 2.81 0.75 -8.90
C CYS A 467 4.08 1.45 -8.36
N VAL A 468 5.11 0.67 -8.03
CA VAL A 468 6.40 1.19 -7.54
C VAL A 468 7.51 1.21 -8.61
N GLY A 469 7.15 0.98 -9.88
CA GLY A 469 8.10 0.98 -10.98
C GLY A 469 8.80 -0.35 -11.23
N MET A 470 8.41 -1.40 -10.50
CA MET A 470 8.88 -2.77 -10.72
C MET A 470 8.08 -3.43 -11.85
N TRP A 471 8.23 -2.89 -13.06
CA TRP A 471 7.52 -3.34 -14.26
C TRP A 471 8.44 -3.42 -15.47
N ASN A 472 8.62 -4.62 -15.99
CA ASN A 472 9.25 -4.86 -17.27
C ASN A 472 8.22 -4.72 -18.38
N ARG A 473 7.87 -3.48 -18.73
CA ARG A 473 6.91 -3.19 -19.79
C ARG A 473 7.47 -3.58 -21.13
N LYS A 474 7.02 -4.70 -21.70
CA LYS A 474 7.33 -5.11 -23.07
C LYS A 474 6.82 -4.03 -24.04
N ASN A 475 7.57 -3.76 -25.08
CA ASN A 475 7.22 -2.73 -26.09
C ASN A 475 7.02 -1.32 -25.51
N ASN A 476 7.82 -0.94 -24.49
CA ASN A 476 7.80 0.40 -23.93
C ASN A 476 8.19 1.42 -25.04
N PRO A 477 7.25 2.26 -25.54
CA PRO A 477 7.49 3.06 -26.73
C PRO A 477 8.42 4.26 -26.43
N LYS A 478 9.38 4.53 -27.33
CA LYS A 478 10.26 5.70 -27.25
C LYS A 478 9.58 7.00 -27.77
N ARG A 479 8.27 7.12 -27.56
CA ARG A 479 7.43 8.24 -27.95
C ARG A 479 6.41 8.55 -26.87
N LYS A 480 5.76 9.70 -26.99
CA LYS A 480 4.60 10.03 -26.14
C LYS A 480 3.53 8.93 -26.26
N ASN A 481 3.07 8.46 -25.13
CA ASN A 481 2.09 7.37 -25.05
C ASN A 481 1.28 7.47 -23.76
N THR A 482 0.11 6.85 -23.72
CA THR A 482 -0.81 6.88 -22.57
C THR A 482 -0.95 5.51 -21.96
N ILE A 483 -0.89 5.46 -20.63
CA ILE A 483 -1.35 4.33 -19.81
C ILE A 483 -2.43 4.79 -18.85
N VAL A 484 -3.34 3.88 -18.49
CA VAL A 484 -4.41 4.13 -17.52
C VAL A 484 -4.33 3.09 -16.41
N HIS A 485 -4.48 3.50 -15.16
CA HIS A 485 -4.40 2.55 -14.05
C HIS A 485 -5.19 2.95 -12.81
N GLY A 486 -5.54 1.95 -11.98
CA GLY A 486 -6.20 2.09 -10.70
C GLY A 486 -5.25 2.35 -9.51
N PHE A 487 -3.97 2.63 -9.74
CA PHE A 487 -2.98 2.86 -8.67
C PHE A 487 -3.15 4.22 -8.00
N ASN A 488 -2.19 4.61 -7.17
CA ASN A 488 -2.22 5.85 -6.40
C ASN A 488 -1.36 6.97 -6.97
N ARG A 489 -0.28 6.67 -7.72
CA ARG A 489 0.71 7.65 -8.23
C ARG A 489 0.90 7.55 -9.72
N ASN A 490 1.01 8.71 -10.37
CA ASN A 490 1.21 8.84 -11.82
C ASN A 490 2.34 9.83 -12.18
N PHE A 491 3.29 10.04 -11.27
CA PHE A 491 4.44 10.90 -11.53
C PHE A 491 5.24 10.44 -12.76
N ARG A 492 5.97 11.37 -13.37
CA ARG A 492 6.83 11.07 -14.51
C ARG A 492 7.81 9.93 -14.19
N LYS A 493 7.92 8.95 -15.08
CA LYS A 493 8.72 7.72 -14.93
C LYS A 493 8.23 6.72 -13.86
N ARG A 494 7.15 7.00 -13.13
CA ARG A 494 6.75 6.21 -11.95
C ARG A 494 6.52 4.72 -12.24
N ASN A 495 5.82 4.39 -13.33
CA ASN A 495 5.37 3.02 -13.58
C ASN A 495 6.36 2.19 -14.43
N ASP A 496 6.85 2.76 -15.53
CA ASP A 496 7.65 2.06 -16.55
C ASP A 496 9.03 2.69 -16.82
N GLY A 497 9.44 3.66 -16.02
CA GLY A 497 10.70 4.37 -16.16
C GLY A 497 10.76 5.32 -17.36
N ASN A 498 9.72 5.39 -18.20
CA ASN A 498 9.69 6.18 -19.41
C ASN A 498 9.17 7.60 -19.14
N PRO A 499 9.97 8.66 -19.37
CA PRO A 499 9.53 10.04 -19.14
C PRO A 499 8.45 10.53 -20.12
N LEU A 500 8.21 9.79 -21.21
CA LEU A 500 7.23 10.10 -22.25
C LEU A 500 5.89 9.41 -22.05
N THR A 501 5.76 8.59 -21.00
CA THR A 501 4.52 7.94 -20.64
C THR A 501 3.62 8.90 -19.85
N GLU A 502 2.45 9.19 -20.40
CA GLU A 502 1.36 9.91 -19.75
C GLU A 502 0.49 8.89 -18.98
N ALA A 503 0.60 8.89 -17.65
CA ALA A 503 -0.14 7.98 -16.80
C ALA A 503 -1.36 8.68 -16.17
N PHE A 504 -2.51 8.01 -16.22
CA PHE A 504 -3.79 8.52 -15.70
C PHE A 504 -4.36 7.59 -14.64
N LEU A 505 -4.84 8.18 -13.54
CA LEU A 505 -5.51 7.51 -12.44
C LEU A 505 -7.02 7.49 -12.66
N VAL A 506 -7.62 6.33 -12.50
CA VAL A 506 -9.08 6.13 -12.57
C VAL A 506 -9.51 5.00 -11.62
N SER A 507 -10.81 4.80 -11.45
CA SER A 507 -11.35 3.60 -10.80
C SER A 507 -11.12 2.34 -11.66
N PRO A 508 -11.10 1.12 -11.07
CA PRO A 508 -10.87 -0.13 -11.80
C PRO A 508 -11.90 -0.41 -12.89
N ASP A 509 -13.17 -0.11 -12.67
CA ASP A 509 -14.24 -0.29 -13.62
C ASP A 509 -14.11 0.66 -14.83
N ILE A 510 -13.79 1.92 -14.60
CA ILE A 510 -13.44 2.89 -15.67
C ILE A 510 -12.17 2.43 -16.41
N ALA A 511 -11.17 1.86 -15.71
CA ALA A 511 -9.98 1.32 -16.36
C ALA A 511 -10.31 0.18 -17.33
N VAL A 512 -11.19 -0.76 -16.94
CA VAL A 512 -11.68 -1.82 -17.86
C VAL A 512 -12.42 -1.21 -19.05
N ALA A 513 -13.32 -0.26 -18.82
CA ALA A 513 -14.04 0.41 -19.90
C ALA A 513 -13.07 1.11 -20.88
N TYR A 514 -12.00 1.73 -20.38
CA TYR A 514 -10.95 2.32 -21.21
C TYR A 514 -10.16 1.26 -22.01
N ALA A 515 -9.92 0.08 -21.44
CA ALA A 515 -9.27 -1.02 -22.18
C ALA A 515 -10.13 -1.49 -23.36
N LEU A 516 -11.46 -1.49 -23.22
CA LEU A 516 -12.41 -1.84 -24.27
C LEU A 516 -12.56 -0.73 -25.32
N GLY A 517 -12.60 0.54 -24.91
CA GLY A 517 -12.68 1.69 -25.80
C GLY A 517 -11.37 2.01 -26.53
N GLY A 518 -10.22 1.69 -25.93
CA GLY A 518 -8.86 1.86 -26.48
C GLY A 518 -8.38 3.30 -26.60
N ARG A 519 -9.13 4.27 -26.13
CA ARG A 519 -8.83 5.69 -26.24
C ARG A 519 -9.21 6.47 -24.96
N LEU A 520 -8.43 7.48 -24.62
CA LEU A 520 -8.62 8.31 -23.42
C LEU A 520 -9.88 9.21 -23.55
N SER A 521 -10.27 9.56 -24.77
CA SER A 521 -11.49 10.32 -25.06
C SER A 521 -12.78 9.50 -24.98
N PHE A 522 -12.71 8.20 -24.67
CA PHE A 522 -13.88 7.33 -24.51
C PHE A 522 -14.59 7.62 -23.18
N ASN A 523 -15.93 7.78 -23.23
CA ASN A 523 -16.76 7.93 -22.04
C ASN A 523 -17.79 6.80 -21.98
N PRO A 524 -17.66 5.80 -21.08
CA PRO A 524 -18.61 4.68 -21.02
C PRO A 524 -20.04 5.09 -20.68
N MET A 525 -20.24 6.30 -20.10
CA MET A 525 -21.58 6.82 -19.80
C MET A 525 -22.32 7.32 -21.04
N THR A 526 -21.62 7.65 -22.11
CA THR A 526 -22.22 8.22 -23.35
C THR A 526 -21.88 7.47 -24.62
N ASP A 527 -20.67 6.94 -24.70
CA ASP A 527 -20.17 6.26 -25.90
C ASP A 527 -20.55 4.76 -25.94
N THR A 528 -20.36 4.15 -27.10
CA THR A 528 -20.55 2.71 -27.32
C THR A 528 -19.25 2.05 -27.78
N VAL A 529 -19.12 0.76 -27.54
CA VAL A 529 -18.09 -0.12 -28.10
C VAL A 529 -18.68 -1.03 -29.16
N THR A 530 -17.87 -1.51 -30.10
CA THR A 530 -18.37 -2.37 -31.18
C THR A 530 -18.28 -3.83 -30.75
N GLY A 531 -19.42 -4.52 -30.75
CA GLY A 531 -19.53 -5.95 -30.49
C GLY A 531 -19.01 -6.81 -31.67
N LYS A 532 -18.88 -8.11 -31.44
CA LYS A 532 -18.40 -9.06 -32.45
C LYS A 532 -19.29 -9.09 -33.70
N ASP A 533 -20.58 -8.85 -33.53
CA ASP A 533 -21.57 -8.77 -34.62
C ASP A 533 -21.58 -7.44 -35.39
N GLY A 534 -20.66 -6.54 -35.06
CA GLY A 534 -20.54 -5.21 -35.64
C GLY A 534 -21.49 -4.16 -35.06
N LYS A 535 -22.36 -4.54 -34.10
CA LYS A 535 -23.33 -3.61 -33.51
C LYS A 535 -22.68 -2.77 -32.41
N ALA A 536 -23.22 -1.58 -32.24
CA ALA A 536 -22.85 -0.71 -31.12
C ALA A 536 -23.44 -1.23 -29.80
N VAL A 537 -22.58 -1.43 -28.81
CA VAL A 537 -22.96 -1.91 -27.49
C VAL A 537 -22.70 -0.79 -26.49
N LYS A 538 -23.70 -0.41 -25.72
CA LYS A 538 -23.59 0.48 -24.58
C LYS A 538 -23.23 -0.35 -23.34
N LEU A 539 -22.14 -0.02 -22.68
CA LEU A 539 -21.80 -0.66 -21.41
C LEU A 539 -22.80 -0.22 -20.33
N GLU A 540 -23.31 -1.19 -19.61
CA GLU A 540 -24.20 -0.94 -18.46
C GLU A 540 -23.37 -0.52 -17.23
N VAL A 541 -24.06 0.13 -16.27
CA VAL A 541 -23.43 0.53 -15.00
C VAL A 541 -22.81 -0.67 -14.31
N PRO A 542 -21.54 -0.57 -13.88
CA PRO A 542 -20.88 -1.68 -13.19
C PRO A 542 -21.57 -2.02 -11.88
N HIS A 543 -21.66 -3.30 -11.59
CA HIS A 543 -22.15 -3.82 -10.32
C HIS A 543 -21.10 -4.72 -9.67
N GLY A 544 -21.12 -4.83 -8.36
CA GLY A 544 -20.20 -5.66 -7.60
C GLY A 544 -20.72 -5.89 -6.20
N ASN A 545 -20.05 -6.76 -5.47
CA ASN A 545 -20.38 -7.03 -4.09
C ASN A 545 -19.33 -6.36 -3.20
N GLU A 546 -19.76 -5.61 -2.20
CA GLU A 546 -18.88 -5.03 -1.17
C GLU A 546 -18.04 -6.12 -0.51
N LEU A 547 -18.68 -7.19 -0.13
CA LEU A 547 -18.07 -8.37 0.48
C LEU A 547 -18.45 -9.62 -0.30
N PRO A 548 -17.60 -10.66 -0.36
CA PRO A 548 -17.94 -11.89 -1.06
C PRO A 548 -19.20 -12.53 -0.45
N PRO A 549 -20.23 -12.83 -1.24
CA PRO A 549 -21.50 -13.38 -0.73
C PRO A 549 -21.33 -14.67 0.07
N LYS A 550 -20.36 -15.52 -0.30
CA LYS A 550 -20.00 -16.78 0.36
C LYS A 550 -18.92 -16.60 1.46
N GLY A 551 -18.62 -15.36 1.88
CA GLY A 551 -17.46 -15.05 2.68
C GLY A 551 -16.15 -15.15 1.91
N PHE A 552 -15.03 -14.77 2.52
CA PHE A 552 -13.72 -14.96 1.91
C PHE A 552 -13.36 -16.44 1.81
N ALA A 553 -12.65 -16.82 0.75
CA ALA A 553 -12.14 -18.17 0.60
C ALA A 553 -11.05 -18.43 1.65
N ARG A 554 -11.05 -19.65 2.19
CA ARG A 554 -9.99 -20.08 3.10
C ARG A 554 -8.76 -20.47 2.29
N THR A 555 -7.63 -19.90 2.63
CA THR A 555 -6.34 -20.18 1.98
C THR A 555 -5.21 -20.03 2.98
N GLY A 556 -4.04 -20.56 2.66
CA GLY A 556 -2.82 -20.22 3.39
C GLY A 556 -2.52 -18.74 3.28
N THR A 557 -2.21 -18.10 4.39
CA THR A 557 -1.95 -16.65 4.42
C THR A 557 -0.61 -16.29 3.78
N GLY A 558 0.38 -17.21 3.81
CA GLY A 558 1.78 -16.91 3.48
C GLY A 558 2.50 -16.16 4.61
N CYS A 559 1.88 -16.11 5.80
CA CYS A 559 2.48 -15.51 6.99
C CYS A 559 3.08 -16.57 7.90
N HIS A 560 4.30 -16.33 8.34
CA HIS A 560 5.05 -17.13 9.29
C HIS A 560 5.19 -16.36 10.62
N THR A 561 4.61 -16.88 11.67
CA THR A 561 4.81 -16.35 13.02
C THR A 561 6.14 -16.85 13.59
N ALA A 562 6.84 -15.99 14.32
CA ALA A 562 8.13 -16.30 14.90
C ALA A 562 8.09 -17.55 15.81
N THR A 563 9.07 -18.43 15.64
CA THR A 563 9.26 -19.64 16.46
C THR A 563 10.46 -19.53 17.41
N PHE A 564 11.23 -18.46 17.31
CA PHE A 564 12.45 -18.16 18.07
C PHE A 564 13.54 -19.25 17.95
N LYS A 565 13.55 -20.00 16.84
CA LYS A 565 14.54 -21.02 16.54
C LYS A 565 15.83 -20.44 15.99
N THR A 566 15.76 -19.36 15.24
CA THR A 566 16.92 -18.69 14.66
C THR A 566 17.73 -18.00 15.75
N LYS A 567 18.99 -18.40 15.92
CA LYS A 567 19.89 -17.83 16.93
C LYS A 567 20.93 -16.87 16.34
N VAL A 568 21.40 -17.19 15.14
CA VAL A 568 22.46 -16.44 14.46
C VAL A 568 22.01 -16.06 13.06
N ILE A 569 22.14 -14.79 12.73
CA ILE A 569 21.86 -14.28 11.39
C ILE A 569 23.14 -14.45 10.56
N LYS A 570 23.00 -15.11 9.41
CA LYS A 570 24.10 -15.33 8.46
C LYS A 570 23.73 -14.78 7.11
N ILE A 571 24.63 -13.99 6.53
CA ILE A 571 24.52 -13.48 5.16
C ILE A 571 25.68 -14.06 4.36
N ASP A 572 25.39 -14.45 3.11
CA ASP A 572 26.43 -14.89 2.17
C ASP A 572 27.34 -13.68 1.85
N PRO A 573 28.65 -13.74 2.16
CA PRO A 573 29.58 -12.64 1.93
C PRO A 573 29.72 -12.25 0.45
N SER A 574 29.39 -13.15 -0.47
CA SER A 574 29.45 -12.91 -1.91
C SER A 574 28.23 -12.12 -2.42
N TYR A 575 27.18 -11.93 -1.60
CA TYR A 575 25.98 -11.23 -1.98
C TYR A 575 26.14 -9.72 -1.74
N ASP A 576 26.27 -8.97 -2.81
CA ASP A 576 26.62 -7.52 -2.78
C ASP A 576 25.44 -6.58 -2.44
N ARG A 577 24.20 -7.11 -2.39
CA ARG A 577 22.99 -6.30 -2.12
C ARG A 577 22.65 -6.16 -0.64
N LEU A 578 23.23 -7.00 0.22
CA LEU A 578 22.95 -7.03 1.65
C LEU A 578 24.24 -7.31 2.43
N ARG A 579 24.51 -6.48 3.42
CA ARG A 579 25.66 -6.63 4.31
C ARG A 579 25.27 -6.15 5.71
N LEU A 580 25.58 -6.93 6.75
CA LEU A 580 25.35 -6.52 8.12
C LEU A 580 26.15 -5.26 8.45
N LEU A 581 25.56 -4.39 9.23
CA LEU A 581 26.24 -3.21 9.78
C LEU A 581 27.26 -3.65 10.83
N ASP A 582 28.40 -2.98 10.84
CA ASP A 582 29.31 -3.04 11.98
C ASP A 582 28.72 -2.21 13.14
N PRO A 583 28.92 -2.60 14.41
CA PRO A 583 28.47 -1.82 15.56
C PRO A 583 29.01 -0.39 15.51
N PHE A 584 28.15 0.58 15.77
CA PHE A 584 28.57 1.97 15.87
C PHE A 584 29.44 2.17 17.13
N PRO A 585 30.45 3.06 17.08
CA PRO A 585 31.20 3.42 18.27
C PRO A 585 30.26 3.95 19.36
N ALA A 586 30.49 3.52 20.61
CA ALA A 586 29.72 4.05 21.74
C ALA A 586 29.96 5.57 21.88
N TRP A 587 28.87 6.31 22.18
CA TRP A 587 29.02 7.74 22.49
C TRP A 587 29.90 7.94 23.71
N ASN A 588 30.86 8.82 23.59
CA ASN A 588 31.86 9.10 24.62
C ASN A 588 31.41 10.12 25.69
N GLY A 589 30.13 10.50 25.69
CA GLY A 589 29.53 11.48 26.60
C GLY A 589 29.84 12.94 26.25
N LYS A 590 30.45 13.21 25.09
CA LYS A 590 30.77 14.56 24.63
C LYS A 590 30.12 14.84 23.27
N ASP A 591 29.60 16.04 23.14
CA ASP A 591 29.10 16.51 21.86
C ASP A 591 30.22 16.67 20.83
N ILE A 592 29.94 16.33 19.58
CA ILE A 592 30.87 16.53 18.48
C ILE A 592 30.92 18.03 18.17
N GLN A 593 32.14 18.59 18.14
CA GLN A 593 32.37 20.02 17.88
C GLN A 593 33.26 20.22 16.65
N GLY A 594 33.08 21.34 15.96
CA GLY A 594 33.90 21.71 14.82
C GLY A 594 33.65 20.92 13.56
N LEU A 595 32.47 20.30 13.42
CA LEU A 595 32.09 19.57 12.18
C LEU A 595 32.11 20.48 10.96
N PRO A 596 32.79 20.09 9.87
CA PRO A 596 32.70 20.80 8.61
C PRO A 596 31.32 20.63 7.96
N LEU A 597 30.83 21.68 7.31
CA LEU A 597 29.62 21.59 6.49
C LEU A 597 29.98 21.01 5.12
N LEU A 598 29.68 19.72 4.89
CA LEU A 598 30.01 19.00 3.66
C LEU A 598 29.22 19.51 2.44
N ILE A 599 27.95 19.78 2.62
CA ILE A 599 27.06 20.22 1.53
C ILE A 599 25.96 21.14 2.05
N LYS A 600 25.67 22.18 1.27
CA LYS A 600 24.47 23.01 1.42
C LYS A 600 23.66 22.90 0.13
N VAL A 601 22.50 22.24 0.20
CA VAL A 601 21.68 22.03 -0.99
C VAL A 601 20.94 23.31 -1.38
N LYS A 602 20.97 23.65 -2.66
CA LYS A 602 20.26 24.79 -3.24
C LYS A 602 18.90 24.33 -3.78
N GLY A 603 17.85 25.06 -3.44
CA GLY A 603 16.50 24.78 -3.91
C GLY A 603 15.81 23.65 -3.13
N LYS A 604 14.97 22.85 -3.82
CA LYS A 604 14.21 21.77 -3.21
C LYS A 604 15.13 20.57 -2.92
N CYS A 605 15.10 20.09 -1.69
CA CYS A 605 15.74 18.84 -1.28
C CYS A 605 14.68 17.89 -0.70
N THR A 606 14.53 16.72 -1.28
CA THR A 606 13.65 15.64 -0.83
C THR A 606 14.49 14.38 -0.59
N THR A 607 13.88 13.33 -0.10
CA THR A 607 14.53 12.01 0.05
C THR A 607 15.12 11.52 -1.28
N ASP A 608 14.47 11.79 -2.41
CA ASP A 608 14.99 11.47 -3.75
C ASP A 608 16.25 12.27 -4.16
N HIS A 609 16.54 13.38 -3.50
CA HIS A 609 17.78 14.12 -3.69
C HIS A 609 18.89 13.58 -2.77
N ILE A 610 18.51 13.06 -1.60
CA ILE A 610 19.44 12.46 -0.63
C ILE A 610 19.85 11.06 -1.08
N SER A 611 18.87 10.21 -1.41
CA SER A 611 19.10 8.83 -1.89
C SER A 611 18.13 8.51 -3.03
N PRO A 612 18.46 8.84 -4.28
CA PRO A 612 17.60 8.62 -5.44
C PRO A 612 17.25 7.14 -5.63
N ALA A 613 15.98 6.89 -6.00
CA ALA A 613 15.48 5.56 -6.36
C ALA A 613 16.05 5.07 -7.73
N GLY A 614 15.48 4.03 -8.31
CA GLY A 614 15.89 3.41 -9.57
C GLY A 614 16.79 2.21 -9.33
N LYS A 615 17.84 2.03 -10.13
CA LYS A 615 18.76 0.87 -10.02
C LYS A 615 19.40 0.68 -8.64
N TRP A 616 19.50 1.75 -7.85
CA TRP A 616 20.08 1.75 -6.51
C TRP A 616 19.22 1.06 -5.45
N ILE A 617 17.94 0.91 -5.70
CA ILE A 617 17.00 0.27 -4.76
C ILE A 617 17.43 -1.17 -4.38
N HIS A 618 18.17 -1.83 -5.26
CA HIS A 618 18.72 -3.16 -4.98
C HIS A 618 19.80 -3.18 -3.89
N TYR A 619 20.37 -2.03 -3.54
CA TYR A 619 21.47 -1.91 -2.58
C TYR A 619 21.06 -1.32 -1.23
N VAL A 620 19.77 -1.14 -0.98
CA VAL A 620 19.26 -0.57 0.30
C VAL A 620 19.75 -1.37 1.51
N GLY A 621 19.94 -2.66 1.36
CA GLY A 621 20.50 -3.55 2.40
C GLY A 621 22.03 -3.50 2.56
N ASN A 622 22.75 -2.70 1.76
CA ASN A 622 24.21 -2.60 1.79
C ASN A 622 24.64 -1.13 1.85
N ILE A 623 24.94 -0.65 3.08
CA ILE A 623 25.25 0.75 3.33
C ILE A 623 26.42 1.26 2.48
N SER A 624 27.47 0.44 2.30
CA SER A 624 28.63 0.83 1.50
C SER A 624 28.28 1.04 0.02
N ARG A 625 27.35 0.22 -0.53
CA ARG A 625 26.91 0.36 -1.92
C ARG A 625 25.91 1.48 -2.12
N ILE A 626 24.93 1.62 -1.20
CA ILE A 626 23.92 2.68 -1.34
C ILE A 626 24.51 4.07 -1.10
N SER A 627 25.61 4.19 -0.34
CA SER A 627 26.35 5.44 -0.13
C SER A 627 26.83 6.06 -1.44
N ASP A 628 27.17 5.26 -2.45
CA ASP A 628 27.60 5.76 -3.77
C ASP A 628 26.49 6.57 -4.49
N ASN A 629 25.23 6.40 -4.03
CA ASN A 629 24.06 7.11 -4.53
C ASN A 629 23.75 8.40 -3.75
N THR A 630 24.36 8.58 -2.58
CA THR A 630 24.02 9.68 -1.66
C THR A 630 24.28 11.04 -2.31
N LEU A 631 23.26 11.91 -2.29
CA LEU A 631 23.30 13.28 -2.81
C LEU A 631 23.66 13.42 -4.30
N SER A 632 23.67 12.31 -5.06
CA SER A 632 24.11 12.28 -6.48
C SER A 632 23.31 13.21 -7.41
N VAL A 633 22.10 13.62 -7.02
CA VAL A 633 21.25 14.56 -7.79
C VAL A 633 20.94 15.85 -7.02
N ALA A 634 21.55 16.07 -5.86
CA ALA A 634 21.40 17.31 -5.10
C ALA A 634 22.27 18.43 -5.66
N ASP A 635 21.73 19.66 -5.68
CA ASP A 635 22.46 20.84 -6.13
C ASP A 635 23.22 21.48 -4.97
N ASN A 636 24.55 21.39 -4.97
CA ASN A 636 25.40 22.02 -3.95
C ASN A 636 25.46 23.54 -4.14
N ALA A 637 25.09 24.31 -3.13
CA ALA A 637 25.10 25.78 -3.16
C ALA A 637 26.52 26.39 -3.22
N PHE A 638 27.55 25.61 -2.84
CA PHE A 638 28.95 26.06 -2.87
C PHE A 638 29.62 25.89 -4.22
N GLN A 639 29.02 25.14 -5.17
CA GLN A 639 29.57 24.96 -6.52
C GLN A 639 28.81 25.85 -7.52
N PRO A 640 29.48 26.79 -8.23
CA PRO A 640 28.83 27.54 -9.28
C PRO A 640 28.32 26.63 -10.39
N LEU A 641 27.13 26.93 -10.94
CA LEU A 641 26.52 26.19 -12.05
C LEU A 641 27.43 26.11 -13.32
N GLU A 642 28.30 27.08 -13.52
CA GLU A 642 29.19 27.22 -14.68
C GLU A 642 30.41 26.30 -14.66
N THR A 643 30.79 25.76 -13.49
CA THR A 643 31.99 24.91 -13.35
C THR A 643 31.67 23.41 -13.35
N ARG A 644 30.42 23.02 -13.59
CA ARG A 644 30.05 21.61 -13.66
C ARG A 644 30.57 20.97 -14.95
N PRO A 645 31.44 19.97 -14.87
CA PRO A 645 31.65 19.11 -16.03
C PRO A 645 30.31 18.50 -16.42
N ARG A 646 29.93 18.60 -17.70
CA ARG A 646 28.80 17.81 -18.24
C ARG A 646 29.21 16.34 -18.24
N LEU A 647 29.19 15.71 -17.05
CA LEU A 647 29.47 14.29 -16.92
C LEU A 647 28.28 13.51 -17.48
N GLN A 648 28.57 12.58 -18.35
CA GLN A 648 27.62 11.54 -18.74
C GLN A 648 27.16 10.80 -17.48
N SER A 649 25.93 10.31 -17.47
CA SER A 649 25.24 9.79 -16.29
C SER A 649 25.97 8.66 -15.55
N GLU A 650 26.96 8.03 -16.16
CA GLU A 650 27.78 6.97 -15.59
C GLU A 650 29.00 7.48 -14.80
N ASP A 651 29.59 8.61 -15.20
CA ASP A 651 30.78 9.18 -14.54
C ASP A 651 30.47 10.07 -13.32
N ARG A 652 29.23 10.59 -13.20
CA ARG A 652 28.82 11.43 -12.07
C ARG A 652 28.73 10.67 -10.74
N ASN A 653 28.46 9.39 -10.82
CA ASN A 653 28.21 8.56 -9.65
C ASN A 653 29.48 8.15 -8.89
N VAL A 654 30.64 8.13 -9.55
CA VAL A 654 31.91 7.68 -8.97
C VAL A 654 32.61 8.79 -8.18
N ARG A 655 32.63 10.03 -8.71
CA ARG A 655 33.42 11.11 -8.07
C ARG A 655 32.78 11.79 -6.88
N GLN A 656 31.45 11.80 -6.76
CA GLN A 656 30.78 12.39 -5.58
C GLN A 656 30.70 11.42 -4.40
N GLY A 657 30.69 10.11 -4.66
CA GLY A 657 30.80 9.09 -3.63
C GLY A 657 32.21 9.01 -3.03
N GLU A 658 33.26 9.29 -3.83
CA GLU A 658 34.66 9.28 -3.36
C GLU A 658 34.98 10.44 -2.40
N LEU A 659 34.44 11.64 -2.64
CA LEU A 659 34.65 12.79 -1.74
C LEU A 659 33.98 12.62 -0.38
N GLY A 660 32.87 11.87 -0.30
CA GLY A 660 32.21 11.54 0.97
C GLY A 660 32.86 10.40 1.76
N ARG A 661 33.74 9.61 1.11
CA ARG A 661 34.43 8.50 1.76
C ARG A 661 35.71 8.89 2.51
N GLU A 662 36.35 9.95 2.10
CA GLU A 662 37.62 10.38 2.73
C GLU A 662 37.41 11.24 3.99
N GLU A 663 36.20 11.77 4.21
CA GLU A 663 35.92 12.71 5.32
C GLU A 663 34.84 12.21 6.32
N LEU A 664 34.19 11.07 6.07
CA LEU A 664 33.30 10.37 7.00
C LEU A 664 33.98 9.13 7.57
#